data_cc5ec126cf2a6653fcf5821433f62bbc
#
_entry.id   cc5ec126cf2a6653fcf5821433f62bbc
#
_cell.length_a   1.000
_cell.length_b   1.000
_cell.length_c   1.000
_cell.angle_alpha   90.00
_cell.angle_beta   90.00
_cell.angle_gamma   90.00
#
_symmetry.space_group_name_H-M   'P 1'
#
loop_
_entity.id
_entity.type
_entity.pdbx_description
1 polymer ?
#
loop_
_entity_poly.entity_id
_entity_poly.type
_entity_poly.pdbx_seq_one_letter_code
_entity_poly.pdbx_strand_id
1 'polypeptide(L)'
;MGESKLIKKTLIFIVIGVFLGANAIPAIGNYAFSINSNDYHAVTIDDAIKVVNAKLNELSKNDYSIAHFAKVSQDEILLYYVFEMNPQGYIVVSGLYDLPPVIAYSFTSSFQDPKYPNILSEILTADLTLRLEVITDLPESLIQERHKSWNTYLQGTTCFSGGFEQWPPEGSTPTEGWLMDNWKQTTPYNSLCPLDIYNGGARSVAGCPAVAMAMIMNFHNTTNNVLFNDADDYYHSYSGNQYWIDNDYVTYDFPSFPQLNNYLTSLQNKYESQQTPTNTEKAALVFACGVAAHQVYSSSISGTYGVDQAEHAYQKFGCSTIELIFDTNPNLYGRLAHNMMDALPAHLAVVDPGWTMGHNVVVDGYNTDEYYHINFGWGGSYNGWYLIPEEIPYGLTVIEGLIVDILKDNTANPDLDCDGILEWMDVTPGNTATDSFTISNNGEAGSDLAWQITEWPTWGTWTFTPEYGHNLKPEDGALTINVEVIAPNQQNQEYTGFVKIVNIDESTDYQTIPVSLHTNGGIKTDLSCTGSLSWTDVTTQTEVTGNFTVENIGTSLSSLSWKVKSWPDWGTWTFTPNQGDNLTPEDGQLTIEVTVIAPSKKNKMFAGEIMVVNAENASDFDTVSVTLTTPHTYHSSLLHILQIFMNRFLRVFS
;
A
#
# COMPACT_ATOMS: atom_id res chain seq x y z
N MET A 1 14.50 27.73 -21.48
CA MET A 1 14.34 26.43 -20.83
C MET A 1 13.95 25.32 -21.81
N GLY A 2 14.12 25.51 -23.11
CA GLY A 2 13.73 24.56 -24.17
C GLY A 2 14.88 23.81 -24.87
N GLU A 3 16.12 24.14 -24.60
CA GLU A 3 17.25 23.56 -25.37
C GLU A 3 17.97 22.37 -24.70
N SER A 4 17.73 22.08 -23.43
CA SER A 4 18.40 20.95 -22.74
C SER A 4 17.73 19.58 -22.94
N LYS A 5 16.48 19.54 -23.41
CA LYS A 5 15.73 18.29 -23.68
C LYS A 5 16.05 17.68 -25.06
N LEU A 6 16.46 18.50 -26.03
CA LEU A 6 16.73 18.01 -27.40
C LEU A 6 18.09 17.31 -27.52
N ILE A 7 19.06 17.65 -26.68
CA ILE A 7 20.42 17.05 -26.72
C ILE A 7 20.45 15.65 -26.08
N LYS A 8 19.54 15.36 -25.14
CA LYS A 8 19.44 14.02 -24.52
C LYS A 8 18.79 12.96 -25.41
N LYS A 9 17.93 13.35 -26.36
CA LYS A 9 17.25 12.43 -27.28
C LYS A 9 18.16 11.78 -28.33
N THR A 10 19.34 12.30 -28.59
CA THR A 10 20.25 11.81 -29.65
C THR A 10 21.18 10.67 -29.19
N LEU A 11 21.22 10.33 -27.90
CA LEU A 11 22.14 9.35 -27.34
C LEU A 11 21.54 7.94 -27.13
N ILE A 12 20.23 7.76 -27.34
CA ILE A 12 19.47 6.57 -26.91
C ILE A 12 19.74 5.30 -27.75
N PHE A 13 20.36 5.42 -28.91
CA PHE A 13 20.42 4.31 -29.89
C PHE A 13 21.74 3.51 -29.95
N ILE A 14 22.73 3.74 -29.10
CA ILE A 14 24.08 3.18 -29.30
C ILE A 14 24.29 1.80 -28.65
N VAL A 15 23.43 1.31 -27.75
CA VAL A 15 23.79 0.16 -26.89
C VAL A 15 23.07 -1.16 -27.18
N ILE A 16 21.93 -1.18 -27.86
CA ILE A 16 21.21 -2.45 -28.11
C ILE A 16 21.86 -3.34 -29.20
N GLY A 17 22.81 -2.82 -29.98
CA GLY A 17 23.53 -3.56 -31.02
C GLY A 17 24.53 -4.61 -30.53
N VAL A 18 24.81 -4.71 -29.24
CA VAL A 18 25.92 -5.55 -28.70
C VAL A 18 25.48 -6.94 -28.26
N PHE A 19 24.19 -7.21 -28.10
CA PHE A 19 23.72 -8.45 -27.46
C PHE A 19 23.41 -9.65 -28.37
N LEU A 20 23.53 -9.54 -29.68
CA LEU A 20 23.29 -10.69 -30.59
C LEU A 20 24.56 -11.29 -31.25
N GLY A 21 25.72 -10.89 -30.86
CA GLY A 21 26.94 -11.50 -31.40
C GLY A 21 28.24 -10.88 -30.92
N ALA A 22 28.76 -11.36 -29.87
CA ALA A 22 30.15 -11.44 -29.41
C ALA A 22 30.33 -10.96 -27.96
N ASN A 23 30.97 -11.84 -27.21
CA ASN A 23 31.50 -11.64 -25.86
C ASN A 23 32.23 -10.29 -25.65
N ALA A 24 31.50 -9.28 -25.21
CA ALA A 24 32.05 -8.11 -24.53
C ALA A 24 30.90 -7.41 -23.79
N ILE A 25 30.80 -7.67 -22.51
CA ILE A 25 29.99 -6.87 -21.57
C ILE A 25 30.65 -5.49 -21.50
N PRO A 26 30.03 -4.39 -21.94
CA PRO A 26 30.50 -3.08 -21.55
C PRO A 26 30.23 -2.98 -20.04
N ALA A 27 31.30 -2.74 -19.27
CA ALA A 27 31.17 -2.41 -17.86
C ALA A 27 30.17 -1.26 -17.73
N ILE A 28 29.04 -1.52 -17.07
CA ILE A 28 28.14 -0.49 -16.53
C ILE A 28 29.07 0.47 -15.77
N GLY A 29 29.00 1.75 -16.09
CA GLY A 29 29.89 2.74 -15.52
C GLY A 29 29.92 2.58 -14.01
N ASN A 30 31.11 2.41 -13.44
CA ASN A 30 31.35 2.36 -12.00
C ASN A 30 30.82 3.64 -11.33
N TYR A 31 29.57 3.67 -10.97
CA TYR A 31 29.11 4.47 -9.87
C TYR A 31 29.51 3.72 -8.60
N ALA A 32 30.66 4.11 -8.05
CA ALA A 32 31.13 3.58 -6.77
C ALA A 32 30.22 4.15 -5.67
N PHE A 33 29.13 3.48 -5.38
CA PHE A 33 28.35 3.71 -4.18
C PHE A 33 29.07 3.09 -2.99
N SER A 34 29.46 3.91 -2.02
CA SER A 34 29.91 3.40 -0.72
C SER A 34 28.70 3.09 0.15
N ILE A 35 27.92 2.10 -0.21
CA ILE A 35 26.89 1.57 0.67
C ILE A 35 27.58 0.68 1.69
N ASN A 36 27.40 1.00 2.98
CA ASN A 36 27.91 0.15 4.06
C ASN A 36 27.10 -1.16 4.07
N SER A 37 27.69 -2.25 3.63
CA SER A 37 27.05 -3.59 3.58
C SER A 37 26.60 -4.13 4.95
N ASN A 38 26.85 -3.41 6.04
CA ASN A 38 26.52 -3.83 7.41
C ASN A 38 25.12 -3.40 7.88
N ASP A 39 24.38 -2.61 7.11
CA ASP A 39 23.09 -2.05 7.53
C ASP A 39 21.87 -2.80 6.94
N TYR A 40 22.07 -3.77 6.06
CA TYR A 40 20.97 -4.51 5.44
C TYR A 40 20.73 -5.88 6.06
N HIS A 41 19.48 -6.17 6.38
CA HIS A 41 19.05 -7.48 6.87
C HIS A 41 18.83 -8.44 5.68
N ALA A 42 19.88 -9.17 5.31
CA ALA A 42 19.83 -10.13 4.20
C ALA A 42 18.92 -11.32 4.52
N VAL A 43 18.09 -11.68 3.55
CA VAL A 43 17.20 -12.84 3.62
C VAL A 43 18.01 -14.13 3.53
N THR A 44 17.75 -15.08 4.42
CA THR A 44 18.37 -16.40 4.37
C THR A 44 17.72 -17.26 3.29
N ILE A 45 18.47 -18.23 2.75
CA ILE A 45 17.91 -19.19 1.77
C ILE A 45 16.75 -19.99 2.38
N ASP A 46 16.81 -20.33 3.66
CA ASP A 46 15.76 -21.09 4.34
C ASP A 46 14.48 -20.27 4.45
N ASP A 47 14.58 -18.97 4.68
CA ASP A 47 13.42 -18.08 4.72
C ASP A 47 12.87 -17.83 3.32
N ALA A 48 13.72 -17.66 2.32
CA ALA A 48 13.29 -17.56 0.93
C ALA A 48 12.52 -18.83 0.48
N ILE A 49 12.97 -20.03 0.87
CA ILE A 49 12.25 -21.28 0.61
C ILE A 49 10.89 -21.32 1.30
N LYS A 50 10.77 -20.80 2.54
CA LYS A 50 9.47 -20.69 3.23
C LYS A 50 8.52 -19.77 2.48
N VAL A 51 9.01 -18.62 1.99
CA VAL A 51 8.23 -17.68 1.18
C VAL A 51 7.71 -18.38 -0.07
N VAL A 52 8.56 -19.09 -0.83
CA VAL A 52 8.13 -19.82 -2.03
C VAL A 52 7.02 -20.82 -1.70
N ASN A 53 7.22 -21.64 -0.65
CA ASN A 53 6.22 -22.64 -0.26
C ASN A 53 4.90 -21.98 0.20
N ALA A 54 4.97 -20.87 0.90
CA ALA A 54 3.78 -20.13 1.31
C ALA A 54 3.05 -19.53 0.10
N LYS A 55 3.77 -18.95 -0.88
CA LYS A 55 3.17 -18.44 -2.13
C LYS A 55 2.54 -19.55 -2.98
N LEU A 56 3.16 -20.72 -3.06
CA LEU A 56 2.57 -21.88 -3.73
C LEU A 56 1.26 -22.32 -3.06
N ASN A 57 1.23 -22.34 -1.72
CA ASN A 57 0.02 -22.67 -0.95
C ASN A 57 -1.08 -21.61 -1.15
N GLU A 58 -0.72 -20.34 -1.11
CA GLU A 58 -1.58 -19.20 -1.35
C GLU A 58 -2.29 -19.32 -2.70
N LEU A 59 -1.53 -19.59 -3.77
CA LEU A 59 -2.04 -19.77 -5.13
C LEU A 59 -2.56 -21.19 -5.40
N SER A 60 -2.74 -22.04 -4.37
CA SER A 60 -3.25 -23.41 -4.49
C SER A 60 -2.44 -24.30 -5.46
N LYS A 61 -1.15 -24.01 -5.69
CA LYS A 61 -0.25 -24.74 -6.59
C LYS A 61 0.39 -25.96 -5.89
N ASN A 62 -0.42 -26.86 -5.36
CA ASN A 62 0.03 -28.00 -4.56
C ASN A 62 0.83 -29.07 -5.34
N ASP A 63 0.75 -29.07 -6.65
CA ASP A 63 1.48 -29.94 -7.58
C ASP A 63 2.83 -29.34 -8.02
N TYR A 64 3.16 -28.12 -7.59
CA TYR A 64 4.43 -27.46 -7.86
C TYR A 64 5.43 -27.69 -6.74
N SER A 65 6.71 -27.74 -7.13
CA SER A 65 7.83 -27.86 -6.19
C SER A 65 9.08 -27.14 -6.72
N ILE A 66 9.97 -26.76 -5.81
CA ILE A 66 11.25 -26.14 -6.17
C ILE A 66 12.13 -27.17 -6.88
N ALA A 67 12.54 -26.88 -8.13
CA ALA A 67 13.49 -27.69 -8.89
C ALA A 67 14.94 -27.30 -8.55
N HIS A 68 15.28 -26.02 -8.62
CA HIS A 68 16.56 -25.45 -8.22
C HIS A 68 16.41 -23.95 -7.93
N PHE A 69 17.48 -23.33 -7.44
CA PHE A 69 17.51 -21.89 -7.22
C PHE A 69 18.85 -21.29 -7.60
N ALA A 70 18.85 -19.99 -7.89
CA ALA A 70 20.03 -19.16 -8.09
C ALA A 70 19.97 -17.92 -7.23
N LYS A 71 21.13 -17.31 -6.94
CA LYS A 71 21.26 -16.02 -6.25
C LYS A 71 21.73 -14.99 -7.26
N VAL A 72 21.13 -13.81 -7.21
CA VAL A 72 21.60 -12.65 -7.97
C VAL A 72 22.06 -11.59 -7.00
N SER A 73 23.29 -11.12 -7.19
CA SER A 73 23.93 -10.12 -6.31
C SER A 73 24.64 -9.08 -7.16
N GLN A 74 24.70 -7.85 -6.66
CA GLN A 74 25.47 -6.75 -7.23
C GLN A 74 26.28 -6.10 -6.11
N ASP A 75 27.57 -5.85 -6.35
CA ASP A 75 28.50 -5.23 -5.38
C ASP A 75 28.48 -5.89 -3.99
N GLU A 76 28.44 -7.23 -3.96
CA GLU A 76 28.35 -8.09 -2.76
C GLU A 76 26.99 -8.02 -2.03
N ILE A 77 26.03 -7.22 -2.48
CA ILE A 77 24.67 -7.15 -1.93
C ILE A 77 23.81 -8.19 -2.64
N LEU A 78 23.13 -9.05 -1.88
CA LEU A 78 22.15 -9.99 -2.40
C LEU A 78 20.89 -9.21 -2.80
N LEU A 79 20.57 -9.20 -4.11
CA LEU A 79 19.37 -8.54 -4.61
C LEU A 79 18.14 -9.45 -4.52
N TYR A 80 18.27 -10.68 -5.02
CA TYR A 80 17.15 -11.63 -5.02
C TYR A 80 17.59 -13.08 -5.20
N TYR A 81 16.68 -14.00 -4.91
CA TYR A 81 16.72 -15.40 -5.27
C TYR A 81 15.75 -15.67 -6.40
N VAL A 82 16.15 -16.50 -7.36
CA VAL A 82 15.25 -17.06 -8.37
C VAL A 82 15.07 -18.54 -8.08
N PHE A 83 13.83 -18.97 -7.92
CA PHE A 83 13.47 -20.38 -7.75
C PHE A 83 12.78 -20.86 -9.03
N GLU A 84 13.39 -21.83 -9.71
CA GLU A 84 12.75 -22.51 -10.84
C GLU A 84 11.85 -23.62 -10.31
N MET A 85 10.65 -23.71 -10.88
CA MET A 85 9.60 -24.63 -10.44
C MET A 85 9.54 -25.90 -11.30
N ASN A 86 9.11 -27.00 -10.70
CA ASN A 86 8.72 -28.21 -11.37
C ASN A 86 7.19 -28.34 -11.27
N PRO A 87 6.41 -28.53 -12.39
CA PRO A 87 6.88 -28.93 -13.73
C PRO A 87 7.48 -27.81 -14.58
N GLN A 88 7.16 -26.54 -14.30
CA GLN A 88 7.69 -25.35 -14.98
C GLN A 88 7.37 -24.09 -14.16
N GLY A 89 7.96 -22.96 -14.54
CA GLY A 89 7.71 -21.68 -13.90
C GLY A 89 8.85 -21.22 -13.02
N TYR A 90 8.67 -20.06 -12.39
CA TYR A 90 9.63 -19.47 -11.46
C TYR A 90 8.95 -18.60 -10.41
N ILE A 91 9.64 -18.42 -9.29
CA ILE A 91 9.29 -17.42 -8.26
C ILE A 91 10.57 -16.66 -7.90
N VAL A 92 10.49 -15.33 -7.87
CA VAL A 92 11.57 -14.42 -7.48
C VAL A 92 11.28 -13.87 -6.09
N VAL A 93 12.22 -14.10 -5.17
CA VAL A 93 12.14 -13.67 -3.76
C VAL A 93 13.21 -12.63 -3.50
N SER A 94 12.87 -11.50 -2.87
CA SER A 94 13.82 -10.46 -2.49
C SER A 94 14.98 -10.98 -1.66
N GLY A 95 16.14 -10.36 -1.82
CA GLY A 95 17.33 -10.64 -1.01
C GLY A 95 17.34 -9.93 0.35
N LEU A 96 16.44 -8.98 0.59
CA LEU A 96 16.40 -8.13 1.79
C LEU A 96 14.99 -8.07 2.39
N TYR A 97 14.90 -8.06 3.73
CA TYR A 97 13.62 -7.98 4.44
C TYR A 97 12.92 -6.62 4.32
N ASP A 98 13.66 -5.58 3.96
CA ASP A 98 13.12 -4.23 3.76
C ASP A 98 12.48 -4.04 2.38
N LEU A 99 12.54 -5.06 1.53
CA LEU A 99 11.86 -5.15 0.23
C LEU A 99 10.68 -6.14 0.30
N PRO A 100 9.71 -6.09 -0.63
CA PRO A 100 8.62 -7.06 -0.68
C PRO A 100 9.13 -8.50 -0.78
N PRO A 101 8.47 -9.48 -0.13
CA PRO A 101 8.93 -10.88 -0.13
C PRO A 101 9.00 -11.53 -1.51
N VAL A 102 7.95 -11.39 -2.32
CA VAL A 102 7.87 -11.92 -3.69
C VAL A 102 7.81 -10.76 -4.66
N ILE A 103 8.65 -10.76 -5.70
CA ILE A 103 8.74 -9.68 -6.68
C ILE A 103 8.09 -10.09 -8.00
N ALA A 104 8.25 -11.36 -8.38
CA ALA A 104 7.74 -11.88 -9.64
C ALA A 104 7.48 -13.39 -9.55
N TYR A 105 6.53 -13.89 -10.33
CA TYR A 105 6.31 -15.32 -10.50
C TYR A 105 5.64 -15.64 -11.85
N SER A 106 5.82 -16.87 -12.32
CA SER A 106 5.09 -17.43 -13.45
C SER A 106 4.99 -18.95 -13.30
N PHE A 107 3.91 -19.52 -13.80
CA PHE A 107 3.71 -20.96 -13.88
C PHE A 107 3.66 -21.48 -15.33
N THR A 108 3.79 -20.57 -16.31
CA THR A 108 3.77 -20.91 -17.74
C THR A 108 5.09 -20.63 -18.43
N SER A 109 5.99 -19.86 -17.83
CA SER A 109 7.24 -19.38 -18.39
C SER A 109 8.43 -19.77 -17.51
N SER A 110 9.63 -19.92 -18.10
CA SER A 110 10.90 -20.16 -17.39
C SER A 110 11.66 -18.85 -17.24
N PHE A 111 12.35 -18.66 -16.12
CA PHE A 111 13.22 -17.51 -15.89
C PHE A 111 14.48 -17.55 -16.76
N GLN A 112 15.01 -18.72 -17.04
CA GLN A 112 16.20 -18.92 -17.85
C GLN A 112 15.88 -19.65 -19.17
N ASP A 113 15.62 -18.89 -20.24
CA ASP A 113 15.63 -19.45 -21.58
C ASP A 113 17.07 -19.37 -22.15
N PRO A 114 17.74 -20.50 -22.39
CA PRO A 114 19.13 -20.51 -22.88
C PRO A 114 19.29 -19.89 -24.28
N LYS A 115 18.20 -19.57 -24.97
CA LYS A 115 18.20 -18.97 -26.32
C LYS A 115 18.39 -17.47 -26.34
N TYR A 116 18.16 -16.78 -25.24
CA TYR A 116 18.13 -15.31 -25.19
C TYR A 116 18.99 -14.77 -24.04
N PRO A 117 19.57 -13.56 -24.15
CA PRO A 117 20.11 -12.84 -23.02
C PRO A 117 19.04 -12.75 -21.92
N ASN A 118 19.43 -12.84 -20.66
CA ASN A 118 18.49 -12.81 -19.55
C ASN A 118 18.09 -11.35 -19.22
N ILE A 119 17.34 -10.73 -20.14
CA ILE A 119 16.89 -9.33 -20.04
C ILE A 119 16.01 -9.14 -18.80
N LEU A 120 15.23 -10.15 -18.40
CA LEU A 120 14.44 -10.07 -17.17
C LEU A 120 15.34 -9.92 -15.95
N SER A 121 16.45 -10.67 -15.88
CA SER A 121 17.44 -10.51 -14.82
C SER A 121 18.05 -9.10 -14.81
N GLU A 122 18.28 -8.52 -15.98
CA GLU A 122 18.81 -7.15 -16.11
C GLU A 122 17.77 -6.11 -15.63
N ILE A 123 16.50 -6.24 -16.04
CA ILE A 123 15.42 -5.36 -15.59
C ILE A 123 15.22 -5.47 -14.07
N LEU A 124 15.11 -6.68 -13.52
CA LEU A 124 14.94 -6.88 -12.08
C LEU A 124 16.16 -6.41 -11.28
N THR A 125 17.38 -6.61 -11.82
CA THR A 125 18.59 -6.11 -11.16
C THR A 125 18.61 -4.58 -11.13
N ALA A 126 18.26 -3.93 -12.24
CA ALA A 126 18.18 -2.47 -12.31
C ALA A 126 17.10 -1.93 -11.37
N ASP A 127 15.91 -2.50 -11.39
CA ASP A 127 14.81 -2.13 -10.51
C ASP A 127 15.20 -2.24 -9.03
N LEU A 128 15.68 -3.40 -8.59
CA LEU A 128 16.06 -3.62 -7.20
C LEU A 128 17.24 -2.77 -6.75
N THR A 129 18.18 -2.46 -7.65
CA THR A 129 19.28 -1.53 -7.35
C THR A 129 18.75 -0.14 -7.06
N LEU A 130 17.79 0.34 -7.86
CA LEU A 130 17.13 1.63 -7.62
C LEU A 130 16.34 1.65 -6.31
N ARG A 131 15.61 0.58 -5.99
CA ARG A 131 14.90 0.45 -4.72
C ARG A 131 15.84 0.54 -3.52
N LEU A 132 17.06 0.00 -3.64
CA LEU A 132 18.09 0.11 -2.60
C LEU A 132 18.61 1.53 -2.44
N GLU A 133 18.71 2.30 -3.52
CA GLU A 133 19.18 3.70 -3.46
C GLU A 133 18.26 4.61 -2.63
N VAL A 134 16.95 4.31 -2.58
CA VAL A 134 15.97 5.13 -1.87
C VAL A 134 15.42 4.48 -0.60
N ILE A 135 15.85 3.26 -0.28
CA ILE A 135 15.28 2.47 0.84
C ILE A 135 15.38 3.21 2.19
N THR A 136 16.43 4.02 2.39
CA THR A 136 16.62 4.83 3.61
C THR A 136 15.70 6.04 3.68
N ASP A 137 15.11 6.45 2.57
CA ASP A 137 14.23 7.60 2.47
C ASP A 137 12.75 7.20 2.50
N LEU A 138 12.46 5.89 2.56
CA LEU A 138 11.10 5.38 2.62
C LEU A 138 10.44 5.66 3.98
N PRO A 139 9.12 5.87 4.02
CA PRO A 139 8.37 5.99 5.26
C PRO A 139 8.53 4.74 6.14
N GLU A 140 8.72 4.95 7.44
CA GLU A 140 8.82 3.86 8.42
C GLU A 140 7.59 2.93 8.38
N SER A 141 6.40 3.47 8.11
CA SER A 141 5.16 2.70 7.97
C SER A 141 5.23 1.67 6.85
N LEU A 142 5.79 2.04 5.69
CA LEU A 142 5.96 1.13 4.55
C LEU A 142 6.95 0.00 4.86
N ILE A 143 8.07 0.33 5.53
CA ILE A 143 9.04 -0.69 5.96
C ILE A 143 8.39 -1.68 6.95
N GLN A 144 7.59 -1.19 7.89
CA GLN A 144 6.85 -2.04 8.84
C GLN A 144 5.82 -2.93 8.16
N GLU A 145 5.13 -2.44 7.14
CA GLU A 145 4.20 -3.21 6.32
C GLU A 145 4.91 -4.35 5.58
N ARG A 146 6.06 -4.08 4.98
CA ARG A 146 6.91 -5.11 4.35
C ARG A 146 7.36 -6.16 5.35
N HIS A 147 7.83 -5.76 6.54
CA HIS A 147 8.19 -6.69 7.61
C HIS A 147 6.98 -7.52 8.07
N LYS A 148 5.77 -6.94 8.12
CA LYS A 148 4.55 -7.67 8.40
C LYS A 148 4.24 -8.71 7.31
N SER A 149 4.39 -8.34 6.04
CA SER A 149 4.25 -9.26 4.90
C SER A 149 5.25 -10.43 4.99
N TRP A 150 6.52 -10.15 5.26
CA TRP A 150 7.53 -11.19 5.50
C TRP A 150 7.13 -12.15 6.63
N ASN A 151 6.68 -11.60 7.78
CA ASN A 151 6.25 -12.41 8.93
C ASN A 151 5.08 -13.33 8.56
N THR A 152 4.15 -12.86 7.75
CA THR A 152 3.02 -13.63 7.25
C THR A 152 3.49 -14.84 6.45
N TYR A 153 4.35 -14.64 5.45
CA TYR A 153 4.92 -15.72 4.65
C TYR A 153 5.76 -16.70 5.50
N LEU A 154 6.57 -16.21 6.43
CA LEU A 154 7.43 -17.04 7.29
C LEU A 154 6.65 -17.89 8.30
N GLN A 155 5.48 -17.42 8.72
CA GLN A 155 4.59 -18.16 9.64
C GLN A 155 3.61 -19.09 8.91
N GLY A 156 3.53 -19.01 7.59
CA GLY A 156 2.59 -19.78 6.77
C GLY A 156 1.11 -19.44 7.05
N THR A 157 0.86 -18.24 7.56
CA THR A 157 -0.49 -17.72 7.76
C THR A 157 -0.92 -16.98 6.50
N THR A 158 -2.02 -17.40 5.89
CA THR A 158 -2.61 -16.67 4.76
C THR A 158 -3.30 -15.42 5.28
N CYS A 159 -2.85 -14.24 4.86
CA CYS A 159 -3.50 -12.98 5.19
C CYS A 159 -4.53 -12.57 4.12
N PHE A 160 -5.63 -13.29 3.98
CA PHE A 160 -6.74 -12.78 3.18
C PHE A 160 -7.97 -12.57 4.04
N SER A 161 -8.24 -11.30 4.38
CA SER A 161 -9.55 -10.84 4.84
C SER A 161 -10.49 -10.49 3.68
N GLY A 162 -9.97 -10.39 2.43
CA GLY A 162 -10.70 -10.24 1.17
C GLY A 162 -10.39 -11.43 0.24
N GLY A 163 -11.33 -11.87 -0.58
CA GLY A 163 -11.08 -12.93 -1.55
C GLY A 163 -10.02 -12.50 -2.56
N PHE A 164 -9.08 -13.40 -2.91
CA PHE A 164 -8.15 -13.19 -4.03
C PHE A 164 -8.95 -13.16 -5.34
N GLU A 165 -8.77 -12.12 -6.13
CA GLU A 165 -9.34 -11.97 -7.46
C GLU A 165 -8.24 -11.70 -8.50
N GLN A 166 -8.44 -12.19 -9.72
CA GLN A 166 -7.47 -12.08 -10.79
C GLN A 166 -8.17 -11.86 -12.13
N TRP A 167 -7.62 -10.98 -12.94
CA TRP A 167 -8.06 -10.68 -14.31
C TRP A 167 -6.90 -10.88 -15.29
N PRO A 168 -7.03 -11.81 -16.27
CA PRO A 168 -8.14 -12.74 -16.45
C PRO A 168 -8.25 -13.77 -15.30
N PRO A 169 -9.45 -14.36 -15.09
CA PRO A 169 -9.62 -15.40 -14.07
C PRO A 169 -8.63 -16.56 -14.30
N GLU A 170 -8.10 -17.12 -13.21
CA GLU A 170 -7.11 -18.20 -13.27
C GLU A 170 -7.58 -19.36 -14.17
N GLY A 171 -6.68 -19.80 -15.07
CA GLY A 171 -6.95 -20.90 -16.00
C GLY A 171 -7.91 -20.58 -17.14
N SER A 172 -8.41 -19.34 -17.28
CA SER A 172 -9.29 -18.94 -18.37
C SER A 172 -8.54 -18.75 -19.70
N THR A 173 -7.24 -18.50 -19.65
CA THR A 173 -6.35 -18.30 -20.81
C THR A 173 -5.12 -19.19 -20.74
N PRO A 174 -4.49 -19.53 -21.89
CA PRO A 174 -3.29 -20.37 -21.90
C PRO A 174 -2.02 -19.63 -21.51
N THR A 175 -2.05 -18.29 -21.42
CA THR A 175 -0.89 -17.41 -21.20
C THR A 175 -0.85 -16.82 -19.81
N GLU A 176 -1.89 -17.04 -18.99
CA GLU A 176 -2.16 -16.38 -17.70
C GLU A 176 -2.57 -14.90 -17.80
N GLY A 177 -2.35 -14.24 -18.95
CA GLY A 177 -2.83 -12.89 -19.29
C GLY A 177 -3.99 -12.92 -20.27
N TRP A 178 -4.56 -11.75 -20.62
CA TRP A 178 -5.65 -11.62 -21.60
C TRP A 178 -5.24 -12.01 -23.02
N LEU A 179 -3.96 -11.81 -23.40
CA LEU A 179 -3.47 -12.18 -24.72
C LEU A 179 -3.43 -13.71 -24.87
N MET A 180 -4.09 -14.23 -25.88
CA MET A 180 -4.20 -15.68 -26.13
C MET A 180 -2.95 -16.30 -26.79
N ASP A 181 -2.10 -15.47 -27.40
CA ASP A 181 -0.96 -15.86 -28.23
C ASP A 181 0.34 -15.17 -27.76
N ASN A 182 1.45 -15.88 -27.82
CA ASN A 182 2.78 -15.35 -27.54
C ASN A 182 3.52 -15.00 -28.84
N TRP A 183 3.57 -13.72 -29.19
CA TRP A 183 4.28 -13.25 -30.37
C TRP A 183 5.77 -12.95 -30.05
N LYS A 184 6.57 -12.76 -31.09
CA LYS A 184 8.01 -12.48 -30.99
C LYS A 184 8.50 -11.61 -32.12
N GLN A 185 9.69 -11.02 -31.94
CA GLN A 185 10.29 -10.10 -32.92
C GLN A 185 10.95 -10.80 -34.12
N THR A 186 10.97 -12.13 -34.16
CA THR A 186 11.58 -12.94 -35.22
C THR A 186 10.51 -13.69 -36.03
N THR A 187 10.92 -14.51 -36.99
CA THR A 187 10.01 -15.32 -37.81
C THR A 187 8.94 -16.06 -36.98
N PRO A 188 7.65 -16.02 -37.37
CA PRO A 188 7.14 -15.51 -38.65
C PRO A 188 6.80 -14.00 -38.66
N TYR A 189 6.80 -13.32 -37.51
CA TYR A 189 6.25 -11.96 -37.34
C TYR A 189 7.05 -10.86 -38.03
N ASN A 190 8.37 -11.06 -38.25
CA ASN A 190 9.21 -10.11 -38.99
C ASN A 190 9.33 -10.41 -40.47
N SER A 191 8.58 -11.37 -41.00
CA SER A 191 8.79 -11.83 -42.38
C SER A 191 8.54 -10.75 -43.47
N LEU A 192 7.84 -9.69 -43.14
CA LEU A 192 7.58 -8.54 -43.99
C LEU A 192 8.37 -7.28 -43.60
N CYS A 193 9.21 -7.32 -42.58
CA CYS A 193 10.11 -6.21 -42.25
C CYS A 193 11.22 -6.06 -43.31
N PRO A 194 11.81 -4.85 -43.50
CA PRO A 194 12.85 -4.62 -44.50
C PRO A 194 14.09 -5.49 -44.33
N LEU A 195 14.78 -5.80 -45.43
CA LEU A 195 16.11 -6.40 -45.38
C LEU A 195 17.16 -5.39 -44.90
N ASP A 196 18.05 -5.81 -44.00
CA ASP A 196 19.24 -5.08 -43.63
C ASP A 196 20.39 -5.41 -44.59
N ILE A 197 20.38 -4.73 -45.75
CA ILE A 197 21.33 -5.05 -46.83
C ILE A 197 22.77 -4.71 -46.49
N TYR A 198 23.00 -3.82 -45.51
CA TYR A 198 24.33 -3.43 -45.05
C TYR A 198 24.90 -4.37 -43.97
N ASN A 199 24.06 -5.28 -43.46
CA ASN A 199 24.46 -6.28 -42.48
C ASN A 199 24.11 -7.69 -42.99
N GLY A 200 24.70 -8.07 -44.14
CA GLY A 200 24.56 -9.38 -44.74
C GLY A 200 23.20 -9.71 -45.36
N GLY A 201 22.32 -8.75 -45.53
CA GLY A 201 20.99 -8.93 -46.13
C GLY A 201 20.03 -9.76 -45.29
N ALA A 202 20.24 -9.82 -43.97
CA ALA A 202 19.34 -10.49 -43.07
C ALA A 202 18.02 -9.70 -42.94
N ARG A 203 16.92 -10.40 -42.62
CA ARG A 203 15.63 -9.73 -42.31
C ARG A 203 15.77 -8.94 -41.03
N SER A 204 15.34 -7.68 -41.01
CA SER A 204 15.26 -6.89 -39.79
C SER A 204 14.36 -7.55 -38.75
N VAL A 205 14.70 -7.41 -37.46
CA VAL A 205 13.79 -7.81 -36.38
C VAL A 205 12.55 -6.92 -36.37
N ALA A 206 11.42 -7.43 -35.88
CA ALA A 206 10.16 -6.72 -35.93
C ALA A 206 10.11 -5.44 -35.07
N GLY A 207 10.89 -5.42 -33.97
CA GLY A 207 10.87 -4.33 -32.99
C GLY A 207 9.80 -4.51 -31.92
N CYS A 208 10.17 -4.24 -30.66
CA CYS A 208 9.25 -4.44 -29.53
C CYS A 208 7.99 -3.54 -29.60
N PRO A 209 8.05 -2.25 -30.00
CA PRO A 209 6.84 -1.43 -30.09
C PRO A 209 5.83 -2.01 -31.07
N ALA A 210 6.30 -2.39 -32.27
CA ALA A 210 5.43 -2.95 -33.30
C ALA A 210 4.80 -4.29 -32.89
N VAL A 211 5.54 -5.13 -32.16
CA VAL A 211 5.03 -6.43 -31.67
C VAL A 211 4.00 -6.21 -30.57
N ALA A 212 4.27 -5.31 -29.61
CA ALA A 212 3.33 -4.99 -28.52
C ALA A 212 2.00 -4.44 -29.09
N MET A 213 2.08 -3.45 -29.98
CA MET A 213 0.89 -2.89 -30.65
C MET A 213 0.11 -3.96 -31.41
N ALA A 214 0.81 -4.77 -32.21
CA ALA A 214 0.15 -5.79 -33.04
C ALA A 214 -0.52 -6.89 -32.19
N MET A 215 0.05 -7.26 -31.03
CA MET A 215 -0.59 -8.17 -30.09
C MET A 215 -1.89 -7.60 -29.55
N ILE A 216 -1.90 -6.32 -29.15
CA ILE A 216 -3.10 -5.65 -28.63
C ILE A 216 -4.17 -5.54 -29.74
N MET A 217 -3.82 -5.08 -30.94
CA MET A 217 -4.77 -5.00 -32.06
C MET A 217 -5.32 -6.39 -32.43
N ASN A 218 -4.49 -7.43 -32.39
CA ASN A 218 -4.94 -8.80 -32.65
C ASN A 218 -5.86 -9.33 -31.53
N PHE A 219 -5.64 -8.95 -30.28
CA PHE A 219 -6.53 -9.30 -29.17
C PHE A 219 -7.94 -8.73 -29.39
N HIS A 220 -8.04 -7.47 -29.80
CA HIS A 220 -9.31 -6.81 -30.14
C HIS A 220 -9.90 -7.27 -31.49
N ASN A 221 -9.21 -8.18 -32.20
CA ASN A 221 -9.65 -8.70 -33.51
C ASN A 221 -10.01 -7.59 -34.50
N THR A 222 -9.17 -6.57 -34.60
CA THR A 222 -9.41 -5.45 -35.52
C THR A 222 -8.12 -4.88 -36.07
N THR A 223 -8.17 -4.43 -37.34
CA THR A 223 -7.23 -3.48 -37.93
C THR A 223 -7.82 -2.07 -37.97
N ASN A 224 -9.06 -1.93 -37.51
CA ASN A 224 -9.87 -0.72 -37.61
C ASN A 224 -9.92 -0.13 -39.04
N ASN A 225 -9.79 -1.02 -40.03
CA ASN A 225 -9.74 -0.68 -41.45
C ASN A 225 -8.66 0.36 -41.82
N VAL A 226 -7.54 0.38 -41.10
CA VAL A 226 -6.42 1.28 -41.36
C VAL A 226 -5.92 1.11 -42.80
N LEU A 227 -5.64 2.23 -43.45
CA LEU A 227 -5.05 2.29 -44.80
C LEU A 227 -3.82 3.19 -44.78
N PHE A 228 -2.79 2.75 -45.51
CA PHE A 228 -1.55 3.49 -45.73
C PHE A 228 -1.52 4.05 -47.14
N ASN A 229 -0.94 5.23 -47.33
CA ASN A 229 -0.79 5.94 -48.61
C ASN A 229 0.49 6.78 -48.57
N ASP A 230 0.81 7.49 -49.68
CA ASP A 230 2.04 8.29 -49.81
C ASP A 230 2.27 9.32 -48.70
N ALA A 231 1.23 9.71 -47.94
CA ALA A 231 1.39 10.60 -46.81
C ALA A 231 1.98 9.89 -45.58
N ASP A 232 1.97 8.58 -45.56
CA ASP A 232 2.55 7.73 -44.49
C ASP A 232 3.99 7.33 -44.82
N ASP A 233 4.51 7.73 -45.99
CA ASP A 233 5.88 7.47 -46.43
C ASP A 233 6.87 8.24 -45.54
N TYR A 234 7.89 7.54 -45.02
CA TYR A 234 8.90 8.18 -44.20
C TYR A 234 10.32 7.72 -44.56
N TYR A 235 11.29 8.64 -44.35
CA TYR A 235 12.69 8.36 -44.61
C TYR A 235 13.30 7.60 -43.40
N HIS A 236 13.61 6.34 -43.62
CA HIS A 236 14.35 5.53 -42.69
C HIS A 236 15.84 5.87 -42.74
N SER A 237 16.45 6.12 -41.55
CA SER A 237 17.88 6.36 -41.44
C SER A 237 18.38 5.78 -40.10
N TYR A 238 18.99 4.59 -40.15
CA TYR A 238 19.52 3.94 -38.97
C TYR A 238 20.60 2.93 -39.35
N SER A 239 21.74 2.94 -38.61
CA SER A 239 22.83 1.96 -38.72
C SER A 239 23.36 1.75 -40.15
N GLY A 240 23.40 2.84 -40.94
CA GLY A 240 23.85 2.82 -42.32
C GLY A 240 22.76 2.49 -43.36
N ASN A 241 21.62 1.97 -42.97
CA ASN A 241 20.46 1.78 -43.83
C ASN A 241 19.74 3.12 -43.98
N GLN A 242 19.60 3.56 -45.27
CA GLN A 242 18.94 4.80 -45.61
C GLN A 242 18.06 4.55 -46.82
N TYR A 243 16.73 4.64 -46.64
CA TYR A 243 15.74 4.37 -47.65
C TYR A 243 14.38 4.93 -47.29
N TRP A 244 13.47 4.97 -48.25
CA TRP A 244 12.09 5.34 -48.05
C TRP A 244 11.21 4.11 -47.82
N ILE A 245 10.46 4.10 -46.74
CA ILE A 245 9.33 3.20 -46.52
C ILE A 245 8.18 3.78 -47.36
N ASP A 246 7.77 3.07 -48.14
CA ASP A 246 7.14 2.43 -49.25
C ASP A 246 7.98 2.46 -50.53
N ASN A 247 8.63 3.58 -50.89
CA ASN A 247 9.24 3.77 -52.23
C ASN A 247 10.35 2.77 -52.57
N ASP A 248 11.11 2.35 -51.59
CA ASP A 248 12.25 1.43 -51.76
C ASP A 248 11.90 -0.05 -51.50
N TYR A 249 10.61 -0.42 -51.53
CA TYR A 249 10.12 -1.74 -51.18
C TYR A 249 10.73 -2.88 -52.01
N VAL A 250 11.07 -2.67 -53.27
CA VAL A 250 11.70 -3.70 -54.11
C VAL A 250 13.12 -3.98 -53.66
N THR A 251 13.89 -2.95 -53.28
CA THR A 251 15.29 -3.07 -52.89
C THR A 251 15.45 -3.72 -51.53
N TYR A 252 14.57 -3.38 -50.62
CA TYR A 252 14.64 -3.84 -49.23
C TYR A 252 13.62 -4.96 -48.92
N ASP A 253 12.91 -5.47 -49.94
CA ASP A 253 12.02 -6.63 -49.89
C ASP A 253 10.96 -6.53 -48.77
N PHE A 254 10.21 -5.45 -48.73
CA PHE A 254 9.04 -5.26 -47.89
C PHE A 254 7.80 -4.93 -48.73
N PRO A 255 6.56 -5.06 -48.23
CA PRO A 255 5.36 -4.77 -49.02
C PRO A 255 5.23 -3.28 -49.30
N SER A 256 4.86 -2.92 -50.56
CA SER A 256 4.37 -1.57 -50.85
C SER A 256 3.06 -1.30 -50.10
N PHE A 257 2.68 -0.03 -49.87
CA PHE A 257 1.44 0.30 -49.15
C PHE A 257 0.18 -0.31 -49.79
N PRO A 258 0.00 -0.33 -51.13
CA PRO A 258 -1.10 -1.07 -51.73
C PRO A 258 -1.11 -2.57 -51.38
N GLN A 259 0.07 -3.21 -51.31
CA GLN A 259 0.18 -4.60 -50.94
C GLN A 259 -0.07 -4.82 -49.46
N LEU A 260 0.45 -3.94 -48.58
CA LEU A 260 0.20 -3.95 -47.16
C LEU A 260 -1.30 -3.79 -46.87
N ASN A 261 -1.97 -2.83 -47.51
CA ASN A 261 -3.41 -2.62 -47.38
C ASN A 261 -4.24 -3.86 -47.78
N ASN A 262 -3.81 -4.59 -48.81
CA ASN A 262 -4.47 -5.85 -49.19
C ASN A 262 -4.35 -6.92 -48.07
N TYR A 263 -3.19 -7.04 -47.43
CA TYR A 263 -3.02 -7.95 -46.29
C TYR A 263 -3.87 -7.53 -45.10
N LEU A 264 -3.90 -6.23 -44.76
CA LEU A 264 -4.70 -5.70 -43.66
C LEU A 264 -6.21 -5.87 -43.90
N THR A 265 -6.68 -5.63 -45.11
CA THR A 265 -8.08 -5.88 -45.49
C THR A 265 -8.42 -7.38 -45.39
N SER A 266 -7.51 -8.27 -45.85
CA SER A 266 -7.70 -9.72 -45.68
C SER A 266 -7.76 -10.12 -44.22
N LEU A 267 -6.90 -9.54 -43.37
CA LEU A 267 -6.88 -9.76 -41.92
C LEU A 267 -8.19 -9.29 -41.28
N GLN A 268 -8.66 -8.08 -41.58
CA GLN A 268 -9.92 -7.55 -41.07
C GLN A 268 -11.10 -8.46 -41.42
N ASN A 269 -11.20 -8.91 -42.67
CA ASN A 269 -12.25 -9.86 -43.10
C ASN A 269 -12.20 -11.19 -42.32
N LYS A 270 -11.00 -11.66 -41.92
CA LYS A 270 -10.85 -12.85 -41.05
C LYS A 270 -11.32 -12.61 -39.63
N TYR A 271 -10.99 -11.47 -39.05
CA TYR A 271 -11.50 -11.09 -37.75
C TYR A 271 -13.03 -11.05 -37.74
N GLU A 272 -13.65 -10.38 -38.71
CA GLU A 272 -15.10 -10.29 -38.82
C GLU A 272 -15.76 -11.66 -39.04
N SER A 273 -15.09 -12.57 -39.76
CA SER A 273 -15.59 -13.94 -40.00
C SER A 273 -15.11 -14.97 -38.95
N GLN A 274 -14.44 -14.51 -37.89
CA GLN A 274 -13.88 -15.36 -36.82
C GLN A 274 -12.94 -16.45 -37.34
N GLN A 275 -12.17 -16.16 -38.37
CA GLN A 275 -11.18 -17.07 -38.92
C GLN A 275 -9.79 -16.76 -38.38
N THR A 276 -8.98 -17.80 -38.21
CA THR A 276 -7.60 -17.66 -37.73
C THR A 276 -6.72 -16.93 -38.74
N PRO A 277 -6.04 -15.82 -38.37
CA PRO A 277 -5.06 -15.14 -39.22
C PRO A 277 -3.89 -16.05 -39.63
N THR A 278 -3.43 -15.90 -40.84
CA THR A 278 -2.19 -16.56 -41.30
C THR A 278 -0.96 -15.85 -40.77
N ASN A 279 0.20 -16.54 -40.80
CA ASN A 279 1.49 -15.93 -40.43
C ASN A 279 1.82 -14.68 -41.25
N THR A 280 1.45 -14.65 -42.54
CA THR A 280 1.66 -13.47 -43.39
C THR A 280 0.81 -12.28 -42.96
N GLU A 281 -0.45 -12.50 -42.60
CA GLU A 281 -1.34 -11.44 -42.09
C GLU A 281 -0.91 -10.93 -40.74
N LYS A 282 -0.46 -11.82 -39.81
CA LYS A 282 0.14 -11.42 -38.56
C LYS A 282 1.43 -10.59 -38.75
N ALA A 283 2.29 -10.99 -39.71
CA ALA A 283 3.48 -10.21 -40.06
C ALA A 283 3.13 -8.84 -40.68
N ALA A 284 2.07 -8.79 -41.49
CA ALA A 284 1.60 -7.54 -42.07
C ALA A 284 1.08 -6.58 -41.01
N LEU A 285 0.35 -7.06 -40.01
CA LEU A 285 -0.08 -6.25 -38.86
C LEU A 285 1.13 -5.69 -38.10
N VAL A 286 2.12 -6.53 -37.80
CA VAL A 286 3.35 -6.10 -37.10
C VAL A 286 4.09 -5.03 -37.94
N PHE A 287 4.25 -5.25 -39.23
CA PHE A 287 4.91 -4.26 -40.12
C PHE A 287 4.10 -2.96 -40.19
N ALA A 288 2.77 -3.03 -40.31
CA ALA A 288 1.89 -1.86 -40.31
C ALA A 288 2.00 -1.03 -39.01
N CYS A 289 2.03 -1.68 -37.84
CA CYS A 289 2.26 -1.00 -36.55
C CYS A 289 3.62 -0.29 -36.53
N GLY A 290 4.68 -0.93 -37.03
CA GLY A 290 5.99 -0.30 -37.11
C GLY A 290 6.06 0.85 -38.09
N VAL A 291 5.36 0.76 -39.23
CA VAL A 291 5.22 1.89 -40.21
C VAL A 291 4.49 3.05 -39.55
N ALA A 292 3.34 2.81 -38.93
CA ALA A 292 2.57 3.84 -38.26
C ALA A 292 3.37 4.56 -37.13
N ALA A 293 4.26 3.83 -36.47
CA ALA A 293 5.16 4.37 -35.44
C ALA A 293 6.44 5.02 -36.03
N HIS A 294 6.61 5.10 -37.36
CA HIS A 294 7.86 5.53 -38.00
C HIS A 294 9.10 4.83 -37.43
N GLN A 295 8.97 3.52 -37.18
CA GLN A 295 10.00 2.70 -36.53
C GLN A 295 11.26 2.60 -37.42
N VAL A 296 12.43 2.53 -36.76
CA VAL A 296 13.67 2.19 -37.45
C VAL A 296 13.91 0.68 -37.43
N TYR A 297 14.56 0.16 -38.49
CA TYR A 297 14.78 -1.26 -38.70
C TYR A 297 16.25 -1.61 -38.87
N SER A 298 16.68 -2.71 -38.21
CA SER A 298 17.94 -3.39 -38.53
C SER A 298 17.82 -4.88 -38.19
N SER A 299 18.78 -5.68 -38.66
CA SER A 299 18.82 -7.12 -38.37
C SER A 299 19.15 -7.44 -36.92
N SER A 300 19.74 -6.48 -36.17
CA SER A 300 20.11 -6.64 -34.77
C SER A 300 19.08 -5.98 -33.82
N ILE A 301 18.50 -4.83 -34.23
CA ILE A 301 17.57 -4.07 -33.41
C ILE A 301 16.65 -3.25 -34.29
N SER A 302 15.37 -3.19 -33.91
CA SER A 302 14.36 -2.29 -34.47
C SER A 302 13.53 -1.70 -33.35
N GLY A 303 13.07 -0.46 -33.49
CA GLY A 303 12.28 0.20 -32.46
C GLY A 303 11.98 1.65 -32.77
N THR A 304 11.41 2.34 -31.80
CA THR A 304 11.07 3.76 -31.81
C THR A 304 12.03 4.56 -30.94
N TYR A 305 12.00 5.88 -31.05
CA TYR A 305 12.80 6.80 -30.22
C TYR A 305 12.07 7.23 -28.95
N GLY A 306 10.79 6.93 -28.83
CA GLY A 306 9.97 7.26 -27.67
C GLY A 306 8.58 6.61 -27.76
N VAL A 307 7.90 6.52 -26.61
CA VAL A 307 6.56 5.96 -26.49
C VAL A 307 5.51 6.80 -27.23
N ASP A 308 5.76 8.09 -27.41
CA ASP A 308 4.92 9.01 -28.19
C ASP A 308 4.73 8.56 -29.65
N GLN A 309 5.69 7.84 -30.22
CA GLN A 309 5.55 7.25 -31.55
C GLN A 309 4.54 6.08 -31.56
N ALA A 310 4.47 5.29 -30.48
CA ALA A 310 3.46 4.26 -30.35
C ALA A 310 2.06 4.87 -30.17
N GLU A 311 1.93 5.94 -29.39
CA GLU A 311 0.68 6.70 -29.25
C GLU A 311 0.17 7.18 -30.62
N HIS A 312 1.02 7.86 -31.41
CA HIS A 312 0.66 8.29 -32.78
C HIS A 312 0.26 7.12 -33.66
N ALA A 313 0.91 5.97 -33.51
CA ALA A 313 0.56 4.79 -34.30
C ALA A 313 -0.82 4.24 -33.92
N TYR A 314 -1.20 4.19 -32.65
CA TYR A 314 -2.57 3.85 -32.26
C TYR A 314 -3.61 4.84 -32.81
N GLN A 315 -3.30 6.15 -32.80
CA GLN A 315 -4.15 7.16 -33.41
C GLN A 315 -4.32 6.92 -34.93
N LYS A 316 -3.26 6.52 -35.63
CA LYS A 316 -3.33 6.11 -37.04
C LYS A 316 -4.23 4.90 -37.26
N PHE A 317 -4.25 3.96 -36.31
CA PHE A 317 -5.20 2.83 -36.31
C PHE A 317 -6.60 3.22 -35.83
N GLY A 318 -6.89 4.51 -35.63
CA GLY A 318 -8.21 5.02 -35.27
C GLY A 318 -8.60 4.76 -33.81
N CYS A 319 -7.65 4.44 -32.93
CA CYS A 319 -7.88 4.36 -31.50
C CYS A 319 -8.02 5.79 -30.94
N SER A 320 -9.25 6.24 -30.72
CA SER A 320 -9.55 7.64 -30.34
C SER A 320 -9.61 7.84 -28.81
N THR A 321 -9.70 6.75 -28.06
CA THR A 321 -9.88 6.77 -26.59
C THR A 321 -8.58 6.66 -25.80
N ILE A 322 -7.45 6.43 -26.49
CA ILE A 322 -6.16 6.22 -25.83
C ILE A 322 -5.71 7.41 -24.99
N GLU A 323 -5.09 7.13 -23.88
CA GLU A 323 -4.37 8.10 -23.05
C GLU A 323 -2.92 7.64 -22.85
N LEU A 324 -1.97 8.56 -23.06
CA LEU A 324 -0.56 8.36 -22.72
C LEU A 324 -0.30 8.93 -21.32
N ILE A 325 -0.03 8.05 -20.37
CA ILE A 325 0.21 8.37 -18.96
C ILE A 325 1.70 8.22 -18.67
N PHE A 326 2.26 9.18 -17.94
CA PHE A 326 3.65 9.16 -17.49
C PHE A 326 3.75 8.80 -15.98
N ASP A 327 4.95 8.41 -15.55
CA ASP A 327 5.28 8.07 -14.16
C ASP A 327 4.92 9.14 -13.12
N THR A 328 4.77 10.39 -13.55
CA THR A 328 4.35 11.51 -12.69
C THR A 328 2.85 11.53 -12.37
N ASN A 329 2.05 10.68 -13.01
CA ASN A 329 0.62 10.60 -12.74
C ASN A 329 0.39 9.72 -11.50
N PRO A 330 -0.19 10.24 -10.41
CA PRO A 330 -0.42 9.48 -9.19
C PRO A 330 -1.40 8.30 -9.36
N ASN A 331 -2.26 8.35 -10.39
CA ASN A 331 -3.26 7.32 -10.67
C ASN A 331 -2.81 6.30 -11.73
N LEU A 332 -1.54 6.30 -12.14
CA LEU A 332 -1.04 5.43 -13.21
C LEU A 332 -1.42 3.96 -12.97
N TYR A 333 -1.18 3.46 -11.77
CA TYR A 333 -1.42 2.05 -11.44
C TYR A 333 -2.90 1.73 -11.26
N GLY A 334 -3.68 2.64 -10.71
CA GLY A 334 -5.15 2.51 -10.65
C GLY A 334 -5.75 2.42 -12.06
N ARG A 335 -5.30 3.28 -12.99
CA ARG A 335 -5.69 3.23 -14.41
C ARG A 335 -5.29 1.92 -15.06
N LEU A 336 -4.06 1.45 -14.81
CA LEU A 336 -3.58 0.19 -15.35
C LEU A 336 -4.38 -1.01 -14.83
N ALA A 337 -4.63 -1.07 -13.53
CA ALA A 337 -5.45 -2.12 -12.92
C ALA A 337 -6.86 -2.14 -13.52
N HIS A 338 -7.49 -0.98 -13.66
CA HIS A 338 -8.82 -0.86 -14.24
C HIS A 338 -8.84 -1.37 -15.70
N ASN A 339 -7.87 -0.97 -16.53
CA ASN A 339 -7.76 -1.52 -17.90
C ASN A 339 -7.70 -3.06 -17.89
N MET A 340 -6.96 -3.66 -16.96
CA MET A 340 -6.87 -5.12 -16.87
C MET A 340 -8.20 -5.76 -16.46
N MET A 341 -8.96 -5.14 -15.56
CA MET A 341 -10.27 -5.59 -15.14
C MET A 341 -11.29 -5.53 -16.29
N ASP A 342 -11.18 -4.50 -17.14
CA ASP A 342 -12.02 -4.31 -18.34
C ASP A 342 -11.57 -5.13 -19.55
N ALA A 343 -10.59 -6.01 -19.39
CA ALA A 343 -9.99 -6.75 -20.51
C ALA A 343 -9.41 -5.85 -21.61
N LEU A 344 -8.78 -4.74 -21.23
CA LEU A 344 -8.11 -3.78 -22.12
C LEU A 344 -6.59 -3.88 -21.92
N PRO A 345 -5.87 -4.77 -22.64
CA PRO A 345 -4.42 -4.84 -22.55
C PRO A 345 -3.76 -3.50 -22.83
N ALA A 346 -2.79 -3.10 -22.01
CA ALA A 346 -2.13 -1.81 -22.08
C ALA A 346 -0.71 -1.93 -22.64
N HIS A 347 -0.22 -0.86 -23.30
CA HIS A 347 1.12 -0.79 -23.87
C HIS A 347 2.03 -0.04 -22.90
N LEU A 348 3.00 -0.74 -22.31
CA LEU A 348 3.96 -0.18 -21.36
C LEU A 348 5.34 -0.06 -22.00
N ALA A 349 5.91 1.15 -22.00
CA ALA A 349 7.30 1.41 -22.38
C ALA A 349 8.14 1.63 -21.10
N VAL A 350 9.19 0.85 -20.94
CA VAL A 350 10.14 0.93 -19.82
C VAL A 350 11.53 1.21 -20.34
N VAL A 351 12.32 1.95 -19.58
CA VAL A 351 13.72 2.26 -19.88
C VAL A 351 14.59 2.02 -18.66
N ASP A 352 15.88 1.77 -18.90
CA ASP A 352 16.86 1.74 -17.82
C ASP A 352 17.09 3.15 -17.24
N PRO A 353 17.61 3.29 -16.01
CA PRO A 353 17.86 4.59 -15.38
C PRO A 353 18.76 5.52 -16.18
N GLY A 354 19.67 4.94 -16.97
CA GLY A 354 20.56 5.66 -17.85
C GLY A 354 19.90 6.13 -19.15
N TRP A 355 18.67 5.73 -19.42
CA TRP A 355 17.97 5.94 -20.69
C TRP A 355 18.77 5.41 -21.89
N THR A 356 19.49 4.31 -21.70
CA THR A 356 20.35 3.69 -22.71
C THR A 356 19.71 2.48 -23.37
N MET A 357 18.81 1.80 -22.66
CA MET A 357 18.03 0.68 -23.15
C MET A 357 16.56 0.91 -22.83
N GLY A 358 15.69 0.54 -23.77
CA GLY A 358 14.24 0.57 -23.58
C GLY A 358 13.60 -0.71 -24.10
N HIS A 359 12.44 -1.04 -23.56
CA HIS A 359 11.62 -2.15 -24.04
C HIS A 359 10.15 -1.77 -23.97
N ASN A 360 9.39 -2.24 -24.98
CA ASN A 360 7.95 -2.08 -25.02
C ASN A 360 7.32 -3.45 -24.79
N VAL A 361 6.43 -3.53 -23.81
CA VAL A 361 5.74 -4.74 -23.38
C VAL A 361 4.24 -4.54 -23.37
N VAL A 362 3.49 -5.62 -23.28
CA VAL A 362 2.05 -5.54 -23.02
C VAL A 362 1.80 -5.94 -21.58
N VAL A 363 1.10 -5.10 -20.84
CA VAL A 363 0.46 -5.49 -19.59
C VAL A 363 -0.90 -6.04 -19.93
N ASP A 364 -1.17 -7.29 -19.54
CA ASP A 364 -2.39 -7.99 -19.93
C ASP A 364 -3.00 -8.83 -18.80
N GLY A 365 -2.80 -8.41 -17.55
CA GLY A 365 -3.44 -9.00 -16.39
C GLY A 365 -3.13 -8.25 -15.10
N TYR A 366 -4.00 -8.40 -14.11
CA TYR A 366 -3.91 -7.81 -12.76
C TYR A 366 -4.49 -8.76 -11.72
N ASN A 367 -4.01 -8.71 -10.50
CA ASN A 367 -4.65 -9.39 -9.36
C ASN A 367 -4.66 -8.50 -8.10
N THR A 368 -5.49 -8.85 -7.14
CA THR A 368 -5.69 -8.10 -5.90
C THR A 368 -4.50 -8.11 -4.93
N ASP A 369 -3.42 -8.85 -5.26
CA ASP A 369 -2.12 -8.77 -4.59
C ASP A 369 -1.18 -7.77 -5.29
N GLU A 370 -1.73 -6.90 -6.18
CA GLU A 370 -1.04 -5.84 -6.92
C GLU A 370 -0.01 -6.34 -7.94
N TYR A 371 -0.06 -7.61 -8.34
CA TYR A 371 0.77 -8.11 -9.45
C TYR A 371 0.08 -7.86 -10.78
N TYR A 372 0.90 -7.48 -11.77
CA TYR A 372 0.50 -7.30 -13.16
C TYR A 372 1.12 -8.39 -14.03
N HIS A 373 0.33 -8.99 -14.90
CA HIS A 373 0.86 -9.93 -15.89
C HIS A 373 1.46 -9.17 -17.06
N ILE A 374 2.71 -9.50 -17.41
CA ILE A 374 3.45 -8.85 -18.50
C ILE A 374 3.77 -9.86 -19.59
N ASN A 375 3.45 -9.50 -20.83
CA ASN A 375 3.89 -10.19 -22.04
C ASN A 375 5.01 -9.40 -22.71
N PHE A 376 6.22 -9.99 -22.75
CA PHE A 376 7.41 -9.33 -23.24
C PHE A 376 7.55 -9.31 -24.77
N GLY A 377 6.67 -9.98 -25.51
CA GLY A 377 6.80 -10.08 -26.97
C GLY A 377 7.99 -10.93 -27.44
N TRP A 378 8.39 -11.93 -26.64
CA TRP A 378 9.52 -12.85 -26.92
C TRP A 378 9.07 -14.31 -27.01
N GLY A 379 7.87 -14.55 -27.53
CA GLY A 379 7.34 -15.88 -27.73
C GLY A 379 6.99 -16.61 -26.46
N GLY A 380 6.61 -15.89 -25.42
CA GLY A 380 6.24 -16.40 -24.11
C GLY A 380 7.41 -16.46 -23.11
N SER A 381 8.65 -16.23 -23.54
CA SER A 381 9.78 -16.16 -22.61
C SER A 381 9.61 -15.01 -21.63
N TYR A 382 9.82 -15.30 -20.36
CA TYR A 382 9.72 -14.36 -19.22
C TYR A 382 8.32 -13.81 -18.93
N ASN A 383 7.27 -14.17 -19.68
CA ASN A 383 5.92 -13.79 -19.34
C ASN A 383 5.57 -14.25 -17.92
N GLY A 384 4.83 -13.44 -17.18
CA GLY A 384 4.46 -13.75 -15.80
C GLY A 384 3.92 -12.56 -15.04
N TRP A 385 3.75 -12.74 -13.74
CA TRP A 385 3.22 -11.78 -12.80
C TRP A 385 4.36 -11.02 -12.11
N TYR A 386 4.31 -9.70 -12.12
CA TYR A 386 5.34 -8.80 -11.63
C TYR A 386 4.76 -7.74 -10.73
N LEU A 387 5.40 -7.47 -9.60
CA LEU A 387 5.10 -6.36 -8.72
C LEU A 387 5.79 -5.10 -9.27
N ILE A 388 5.25 -4.54 -10.35
CA ILE A 388 5.86 -3.40 -11.05
C ILE A 388 5.66 -2.06 -10.37
N PRO A 389 4.51 -1.77 -9.77
CA PRO A 389 4.45 -0.58 -8.96
C PRO A 389 4.81 -0.98 -7.57
N GLU A 390 5.49 -0.26 -6.93
CA GLU A 390 5.45 -0.26 -5.52
C GLU A 390 5.08 1.10 -5.06
N GLU A 391 4.43 1.16 -3.95
CA GLU A 391 4.19 2.33 -3.14
C GLU A 391 5.50 3.00 -2.69
N ILE A 392 6.53 2.96 -3.54
CA ILE A 392 7.77 3.67 -3.32
C ILE A 392 7.64 5.04 -3.97
N PRO A 393 7.50 6.11 -3.18
CA PRO A 393 7.52 7.46 -3.73
C PRO A 393 8.84 7.61 -4.49
N TYR A 394 8.80 7.98 -5.76
CA TYR A 394 9.91 8.23 -6.67
C TYR A 394 10.07 7.29 -7.87
N GLY A 395 9.10 6.41 -8.18
CA GLY A 395 9.07 5.68 -9.45
C GLY A 395 10.37 4.93 -9.75
N LEU A 396 10.60 3.82 -9.06
CA LEU A 396 11.85 3.06 -9.18
C LEU A 396 11.93 2.21 -10.44
N THR A 397 10.81 1.91 -11.07
CA THR A 397 10.79 1.41 -12.44
C THR A 397 10.71 2.64 -13.34
N VAL A 398 11.70 2.85 -14.20
CA VAL A 398 11.64 4.00 -15.09
C VAL A 398 10.64 3.71 -16.19
N ILE A 399 9.40 4.08 -15.92
CA ILE A 399 8.32 4.03 -16.90
C ILE A 399 8.53 5.21 -17.84
N GLU A 400 8.84 4.95 -19.10
CA GLU A 400 8.88 5.97 -20.13
C GLU A 400 7.48 6.50 -20.43
N GLY A 401 6.49 5.60 -20.45
CA GLY A 401 5.08 5.91 -20.57
C GLY A 401 4.22 4.66 -20.68
N LEU A 402 2.96 4.83 -20.36
CA LEU A 402 1.91 3.82 -20.39
C LEU A 402 0.77 4.31 -21.28
N ILE A 403 0.38 3.51 -22.28
CA ILE A 403 -0.79 3.80 -23.13
C ILE A 403 -1.93 2.87 -22.68
N VAL A 404 -3.03 3.46 -22.24
CA VAL A 404 -4.24 2.80 -21.74
C VAL A 404 -5.44 3.11 -22.65
N ASP A 405 -6.59 2.50 -22.34
CA ASP A 405 -7.88 2.69 -23.04
C ASP A 405 -7.81 2.45 -24.54
N ILE A 406 -6.96 1.52 -24.95
CA ILE A 406 -6.78 1.15 -26.35
C ILE A 406 -8.04 0.41 -26.81
N LEU A 407 -8.82 1.06 -27.72
CA LEU A 407 -10.10 0.58 -28.22
C LEU A 407 -11.19 0.40 -27.13
N LYS A 408 -11.12 1.17 -26.04
CA LYS A 408 -12.20 1.26 -25.05
C LYS A 408 -13.48 1.76 -25.74
N ASP A 409 -14.60 1.08 -25.52
CA ASP A 409 -15.91 1.55 -25.99
C ASP A 409 -16.31 2.81 -25.20
N ASN A 410 -16.38 3.93 -25.88
CA ASN A 410 -16.70 5.22 -25.28
C ASN A 410 -18.16 5.59 -25.55
N THR A 411 -19.10 4.82 -24.97
CA THR A 411 -20.54 5.00 -25.24
C THR A 411 -21.33 5.69 -24.13
N ALA A 412 -20.79 5.79 -22.90
CA ALA A 412 -21.47 6.42 -21.78
C ALA A 412 -20.44 7.01 -20.78
N ASN A 413 -20.70 8.23 -20.30
CA ASN A 413 -19.81 8.90 -19.35
C ASN A 413 -20.26 8.66 -17.92
N PRO A 414 -19.41 8.14 -17.02
CA PRO A 414 -19.66 8.11 -15.59
C PRO A 414 -19.58 9.53 -15.00
N ASP A 415 -20.20 9.74 -13.85
CA ASP A 415 -20.15 10.98 -13.08
C ASP A 415 -20.10 10.62 -11.58
N LEU A 416 -18.96 10.90 -10.95
CA LEU A 416 -18.70 10.56 -9.56
C LEU A 416 -19.46 11.49 -8.63
N ASP A 417 -20.31 10.94 -7.80
CA ASP A 417 -20.97 11.67 -6.73
C ASP A 417 -20.74 10.98 -5.37
N CYS A 418 -20.53 11.78 -4.34
CA CYS A 418 -20.31 11.30 -2.97
C CYS A 418 -21.19 12.05 -1.99
N ASP A 419 -21.82 11.34 -1.06
CA ASP A 419 -22.65 11.94 -0.02
C ASP A 419 -22.22 11.44 1.37
N GLY A 420 -22.09 12.38 2.30
CA GLY A 420 -21.75 12.10 3.68
C GLY A 420 -20.86 13.16 4.32
N ILE A 421 -20.69 13.02 5.63
CA ILE A 421 -19.81 13.83 6.47
C ILE A 421 -19.23 12.89 7.51
N LEU A 422 -17.92 12.95 7.75
CA LEU A 422 -17.27 12.19 8.80
C LEU A 422 -17.06 13.09 10.01
N GLU A 423 -17.88 12.89 11.06
CA GLU A 423 -17.86 13.75 12.25
C GLU A 423 -17.85 12.91 13.52
N TRP A 424 -16.81 13.07 14.34
CA TRP A 424 -16.67 12.37 15.61
C TRP A 424 -16.46 13.36 16.75
N MET A 425 -17.31 13.26 17.77
CA MET A 425 -17.23 14.07 18.98
C MET A 425 -16.82 13.23 20.17
N ASP A 426 -16.06 13.82 21.07
CA ASP A 426 -15.63 13.22 22.35
C ASP A 426 -14.87 11.87 22.23
N VAL A 427 -14.09 11.72 21.17
CA VAL A 427 -13.28 10.51 20.96
C VAL A 427 -12.13 10.45 21.96
N THR A 428 -11.97 9.32 22.64
CA THR A 428 -10.81 9.14 23.52
C THR A 428 -9.52 9.09 22.68
N PRO A 429 -8.48 9.88 23.05
CA PRO A 429 -7.20 9.83 22.36
C PRO A 429 -6.65 8.41 22.19
N GLY A 430 -6.20 8.08 20.98
CA GLY A 430 -5.68 6.75 20.64
C GLY A 430 -6.74 5.66 20.39
N ASN A 431 -8.03 5.94 20.55
CA ASN A 431 -9.09 4.98 20.27
C ASN A 431 -9.55 5.08 18.82
N THR A 432 -10.10 3.96 18.32
CA THR A 432 -10.72 3.89 17.00
C THR A 432 -12.11 4.52 17.03
N ALA A 433 -12.39 5.36 16.02
CA ALA A 433 -13.73 5.89 15.72
C ALA A 433 -14.15 5.38 14.33
N THR A 434 -15.44 5.11 14.13
CA THR A 434 -15.99 4.56 12.89
C THR A 434 -17.13 5.41 12.38
N ASP A 435 -17.24 5.51 11.06
CA ASP A 435 -18.34 6.16 10.35
C ASP A 435 -18.42 5.62 8.91
N SER A 436 -19.24 6.24 8.05
CA SER A 436 -19.35 5.87 6.66
C SER A 436 -19.82 7.03 5.79
N PHE A 437 -19.49 6.98 4.52
CA PHE A 437 -20.05 7.84 3.47
C PHE A 437 -20.45 6.98 2.27
N THR A 438 -21.06 7.58 1.25
CA THR A 438 -21.48 6.83 0.06
C THR A 438 -20.87 7.40 -1.21
N ILE A 439 -20.68 6.51 -2.19
CA ILE A 439 -20.24 6.82 -3.55
C ILE A 439 -21.33 6.32 -4.51
N SER A 440 -21.68 7.12 -5.50
CA SER A 440 -22.60 6.74 -6.59
C SER A 440 -22.09 7.22 -7.94
N ASN A 441 -22.53 6.53 -8.99
CA ASN A 441 -22.36 6.96 -10.37
C ASN A 441 -23.65 7.65 -10.83
N ASN A 442 -23.60 8.98 -11.01
CA ASN A 442 -24.72 9.79 -11.48
C ASN A 442 -24.64 10.06 -12.98
N GLY A 443 -23.74 9.36 -13.70
CA GLY A 443 -23.51 9.49 -15.13
C GLY A 443 -24.60 8.89 -16.01
N GLU A 444 -24.26 8.72 -17.28
CA GLU A 444 -25.17 8.20 -18.30
C GLU A 444 -25.48 6.71 -18.05
N ALA A 445 -26.69 6.27 -18.42
CA ALA A 445 -27.07 4.87 -18.29
C ALA A 445 -26.12 3.96 -19.11
N GLY A 446 -25.60 2.91 -18.48
CA GLY A 446 -24.61 2.01 -19.06
C GLY A 446 -23.16 2.49 -18.92
N SER A 447 -22.90 3.61 -18.20
CA SER A 447 -21.55 3.98 -17.81
C SER A 447 -21.07 3.15 -16.64
N ASP A 448 -19.77 2.89 -16.60
CA ASP A 448 -19.07 2.20 -15.52
C ASP A 448 -18.10 3.17 -14.85
N LEU A 449 -18.32 3.45 -13.55
CA LEU A 449 -17.45 4.32 -12.76
C LEU A 449 -16.38 3.48 -12.05
N ALA A 450 -15.13 3.83 -12.31
CA ALA A 450 -14.00 3.39 -11.51
C ALA A 450 -13.56 4.52 -10.58
N TRP A 451 -13.39 4.25 -9.30
CA TRP A 451 -13.08 5.27 -8.31
C TRP A 451 -12.03 4.81 -7.30
N GLN A 452 -11.30 5.76 -6.72
CA GLN A 452 -10.30 5.51 -5.69
C GLN A 452 -10.26 6.67 -4.69
N ILE A 453 -9.99 6.34 -3.42
CA ILE A 453 -9.67 7.33 -2.38
C ILE A 453 -8.18 7.65 -2.52
N THR A 454 -7.83 8.94 -2.77
CA THR A 454 -6.46 9.36 -3.09
C THR A 454 -5.84 10.26 -2.04
N GLU A 455 -6.64 10.96 -1.25
CA GLU A 455 -6.15 11.88 -0.21
C GLU A 455 -7.04 11.79 1.03
N TRP A 456 -6.43 11.84 2.20
CA TRP A 456 -7.10 11.92 3.50
C TRP A 456 -6.24 12.72 4.48
N PRO A 457 -6.79 13.11 5.65
CA PRO A 457 -6.04 13.91 6.62
C PRO A 457 -4.75 13.23 7.07
N THR A 458 -3.69 14.03 7.26
CA THR A 458 -2.36 13.56 7.70
C THR A 458 -2.28 13.22 9.19
N TRP A 459 -3.37 13.44 9.94
CA TRP A 459 -3.49 13.07 11.35
C TRP A 459 -4.28 11.77 11.51
N GLY A 460 -3.98 11.01 12.54
CA GLY A 460 -4.61 9.71 12.79
C GLY A 460 -4.10 8.60 11.87
N THR A 461 -4.66 7.40 12.01
CA THR A 461 -4.43 6.28 11.10
C THR A 461 -5.77 5.87 10.51
N TRP A 462 -5.87 5.87 9.20
CA TRP A 462 -7.10 5.72 8.45
C TRP A 462 -7.19 4.34 7.79
N THR A 463 -8.38 3.80 7.75
CA THR A 463 -8.73 2.59 6.99
C THR A 463 -10.08 2.81 6.31
N PHE A 464 -10.15 2.51 5.03
CA PHE A 464 -11.36 2.62 4.21
C PHE A 464 -11.73 1.23 3.69
N THR A 465 -13.02 0.89 3.70
CA THR A 465 -13.49 -0.42 3.22
C THR A 465 -14.79 -0.28 2.43
N PRO A 466 -14.74 -0.46 1.09
CA PRO A 466 -13.54 -0.60 0.25
C PRO A 466 -12.79 0.75 0.06
N GLU A 467 -11.52 0.72 -0.34
CA GLU A 467 -10.68 1.90 -0.61
C GLU A 467 -10.75 2.33 -2.08
N TYR A 468 -11.06 1.40 -2.97
CA TYR A 468 -11.27 1.62 -4.40
C TYR A 468 -12.38 0.70 -4.92
N GLY A 469 -12.89 1.02 -6.09
CA GLY A 469 -13.90 0.20 -6.78
C GLY A 469 -13.99 0.50 -8.26
N HIS A 470 -14.64 -0.39 -8.99
CA HIS A 470 -14.81 -0.32 -10.43
C HIS A 470 -16.16 -0.91 -10.82
N ASN A 471 -16.58 -0.63 -12.06
CA ASN A 471 -17.85 -1.08 -12.62
C ASN A 471 -19.08 -0.67 -11.78
N LEU A 472 -18.98 0.46 -11.05
CA LEU A 472 -20.15 1.01 -10.36
C LEU A 472 -21.06 1.69 -11.39
N LYS A 473 -22.22 1.09 -11.62
CA LYS A 473 -23.19 1.57 -12.59
C LYS A 473 -24.21 2.52 -11.97
N PRO A 474 -24.83 3.42 -12.75
CA PRO A 474 -25.92 4.27 -12.23
C PRO A 474 -27.06 3.47 -11.60
N GLU A 475 -27.38 2.28 -12.14
CA GLU A 475 -28.44 1.40 -11.62
C GLU A 475 -28.08 0.64 -10.34
N ASP A 476 -26.81 0.55 -9.95
CA ASP A 476 -26.38 -0.14 -8.73
C ASP A 476 -26.70 0.67 -7.48
N GLY A 477 -26.92 1.98 -7.65
CA GLY A 477 -27.19 2.89 -6.55
C GLY A 477 -25.94 3.26 -5.76
N ALA A 478 -26.14 3.78 -4.53
CA ALA A 478 -25.04 4.25 -3.71
C ALA A 478 -24.32 3.12 -2.97
N LEU A 479 -23.01 3.04 -3.14
CA LEU A 479 -22.11 2.13 -2.44
C LEU A 479 -21.66 2.77 -1.12
N THR A 480 -21.76 2.04 -0.01
CA THR A 480 -21.30 2.52 1.31
C THR A 480 -19.84 2.21 1.52
N ILE A 481 -19.06 3.23 1.90
CA ILE A 481 -17.67 3.13 2.30
C ILE A 481 -17.59 3.23 3.82
N ASN A 482 -17.15 2.17 4.49
CA ASN A 482 -16.92 2.20 5.93
C ASN A 482 -15.56 2.81 6.22
N VAL A 483 -15.51 3.69 7.22
CA VAL A 483 -14.31 4.41 7.61
C VAL A 483 -13.98 4.08 9.05
N GLU A 484 -12.71 3.74 9.31
CA GLU A 484 -12.15 3.64 10.64
C GLU A 484 -10.98 4.61 10.75
N VAL A 485 -10.92 5.35 11.86
CA VAL A 485 -9.79 6.23 12.16
C VAL A 485 -9.33 6.03 13.60
N ILE A 486 -8.03 5.81 13.80
CA ILE A 486 -7.42 5.86 15.13
C ILE A 486 -7.11 7.31 15.44
N ALA A 487 -7.77 7.85 16.48
CA ALA A 487 -7.62 9.25 16.86
C ALA A 487 -6.19 9.56 17.36
N PRO A 488 -5.65 10.75 17.09
CA PRO A 488 -4.37 11.18 17.66
C PRO A 488 -4.36 11.16 19.20
N ASN A 489 -3.17 10.99 19.79
CA ASN A 489 -2.99 10.86 21.26
C ASN A 489 -3.11 12.19 22.03
N GLN A 490 -3.41 13.32 21.38
CA GLN A 490 -3.55 14.62 22.03
C GLN A 490 -4.98 14.83 22.52
N GLN A 491 -5.12 15.32 23.75
CA GLN A 491 -6.41 15.56 24.42
C GLN A 491 -6.96 16.95 24.11
N ASN A 492 -8.30 17.07 24.10
CA ASN A 492 -9.01 18.33 23.88
C ASN A 492 -8.55 19.08 22.62
N GLN A 493 -8.37 18.35 21.53
CA GLN A 493 -7.97 18.91 20.24
C GLN A 493 -9.07 18.68 19.20
N GLU A 494 -9.21 19.65 18.31
CA GLU A 494 -10.02 19.55 17.11
C GLU A 494 -9.12 19.28 15.91
N TYR A 495 -9.50 18.29 15.10
CA TYR A 495 -8.83 17.89 13.87
C TYR A 495 -9.82 18.00 12.73
N THR A 496 -9.42 18.65 11.65
CA THR A 496 -10.26 18.83 10.47
C THR A 496 -9.50 18.43 9.21
N GLY A 497 -10.24 18.18 8.13
CA GLY A 497 -9.66 17.86 6.84
C GLY A 497 -10.73 17.40 5.85
N PHE A 498 -10.32 16.65 4.88
CA PHE A 498 -11.22 16.03 3.90
C PHE A 498 -10.65 14.69 3.43
N VAL A 499 -11.51 13.82 2.96
CA VAL A 499 -11.19 12.63 2.17
C VAL A 499 -11.51 12.95 0.72
N LYS A 500 -10.57 12.73 -0.20
CA LYS A 500 -10.76 12.97 -1.63
C LYS A 500 -10.92 11.66 -2.38
N ILE A 501 -11.98 11.58 -3.15
CA ILE A 501 -12.32 10.47 -4.01
C ILE A 501 -12.21 10.96 -5.46
N VAL A 502 -11.59 10.21 -6.33
CA VAL A 502 -11.44 10.54 -7.75
C VAL A 502 -12.03 9.45 -8.64
N ASN A 503 -12.60 9.86 -9.75
CA ASN A 503 -12.84 8.99 -10.89
C ASN A 503 -11.49 8.63 -11.51
N ILE A 504 -11.14 7.34 -11.55
CA ILE A 504 -9.84 6.87 -12.01
C ILE A 504 -9.62 7.22 -13.49
N ASP A 505 -10.68 7.17 -14.31
CA ASP A 505 -10.64 7.41 -15.75
C ASP A 505 -10.61 8.90 -16.09
N GLU A 506 -11.15 9.75 -15.21
CA GLU A 506 -11.23 11.21 -15.42
C GLU A 506 -10.83 11.92 -14.13
N SER A 507 -9.55 12.18 -13.92
CA SER A 507 -9.02 12.73 -12.65
C SER A 507 -9.53 14.16 -12.32
N THR A 508 -10.18 14.83 -13.26
CA THR A 508 -10.86 16.12 -13.03
C THR A 508 -12.25 15.94 -12.42
N ASP A 509 -12.83 14.75 -12.53
CA ASP A 509 -14.04 14.31 -11.85
C ASP A 509 -13.67 13.74 -10.47
N TYR A 510 -13.81 14.55 -9.42
CA TYR A 510 -13.52 14.19 -8.04
C TYR A 510 -14.46 14.84 -7.06
N GLN A 511 -14.62 14.18 -5.91
CA GLN A 511 -15.44 14.67 -4.80
C GLN A 511 -14.63 14.69 -3.50
N THR A 512 -15.09 15.46 -2.51
CA THR A 512 -14.46 15.53 -1.19
C THR A 512 -15.49 15.37 -0.07
N ILE A 513 -15.19 14.49 0.89
CA ILE A 513 -15.98 14.31 2.11
C ILE A 513 -15.32 15.09 3.24
N PRO A 514 -16.01 16.07 3.84
CA PRO A 514 -15.47 16.82 4.96
C PRO A 514 -15.32 15.94 6.20
N VAL A 515 -14.24 16.19 6.95
CA VAL A 515 -13.87 15.43 8.13
C VAL A 515 -13.68 16.35 9.32
N SER A 516 -14.25 15.99 10.48
CA SER A 516 -13.94 16.61 11.77
C SER A 516 -13.88 15.56 12.89
N LEU A 517 -12.88 15.67 13.76
CA LEU A 517 -12.75 14.83 14.94
C LEU A 517 -12.34 15.67 16.14
N HIS A 518 -13.10 15.58 17.22
CA HIS A 518 -12.76 16.20 18.50
C HIS A 518 -12.38 15.12 19.52
N THR A 519 -11.16 15.23 20.07
CA THR A 519 -10.71 14.35 21.15
C THR A 519 -11.12 14.92 22.50
N ASN A 520 -11.64 14.05 23.39
CA ASN A 520 -11.98 14.41 24.75
C ASN A 520 -10.74 14.61 25.66
N GLY A 521 -10.95 14.95 26.95
CA GLY A 521 -9.89 15.14 27.93
C GLY A 521 -9.09 13.87 28.30
N GLY A 522 -9.36 12.75 27.65
CA GLY A 522 -8.79 11.45 27.96
C GLY A 522 -9.39 10.83 29.23
N ILE A 523 -9.09 9.56 29.45
CA ILE A 523 -9.48 8.85 30.68
C ILE A 523 -8.61 9.36 31.82
N LYS A 524 -9.22 10.02 32.81
CA LYS A 524 -8.53 10.52 34.01
C LYS A 524 -9.21 10.00 35.25
N THR A 525 -8.44 9.49 36.19
CA THR A 525 -8.87 9.27 37.55
C THR A 525 -8.81 10.57 38.33
N ASP A 526 -9.72 10.75 39.27
CA ASP A 526 -9.74 11.88 40.22
C ASP A 526 -10.25 11.38 41.56
N LEU A 527 -9.36 11.37 42.54
CA LEU A 527 -9.66 10.81 43.86
C LEU A 527 -10.35 11.85 44.75
N SER A 528 -11.48 11.47 45.31
CA SER A 528 -12.18 12.30 46.31
C SER A 528 -12.48 11.49 47.58
N CYS A 529 -12.35 12.13 48.73
CA CYS A 529 -12.73 11.57 50.03
C CYS A 529 -13.80 12.42 50.70
N THR A 530 -14.83 11.76 51.24
CA THR A 530 -15.91 12.47 51.94
C THR A 530 -16.07 11.95 53.36
N GLY A 531 -16.19 12.87 54.30
CA GLY A 531 -16.40 12.56 55.72
C GLY A 531 -15.43 13.29 56.63
N SER A 532 -15.66 13.16 57.93
CA SER A 532 -14.80 13.63 59.02
C SER A 532 -14.98 12.73 60.21
N LEU A 533 -13.94 12.51 60.99
CA LEU A 533 -13.97 11.66 62.15
C LEU A 533 -13.84 12.52 63.41
N SER A 534 -14.84 12.46 64.30
CA SER A 534 -14.88 13.27 65.52
C SER A 534 -15.41 12.44 66.70
N TRP A 535 -14.58 12.27 67.72
CA TRP A 535 -14.93 11.56 68.92
C TRP A 535 -14.68 12.44 70.14
N THR A 536 -15.69 12.53 71.05
CA THR A 536 -15.63 13.36 72.22
C THR A 536 -15.64 12.51 73.49
N ASP A 537 -14.91 12.94 74.53
CA ASP A 537 -14.85 12.30 75.81
C ASP A 537 -14.49 10.80 75.82
N VAL A 538 -13.62 10.40 74.89
CA VAL A 538 -13.20 9.02 74.71
C VAL A 538 -12.29 8.58 75.86
N THR A 539 -12.64 7.49 76.56
CA THR A 539 -11.78 6.92 77.56
C THR A 539 -10.42 6.57 77.00
N THR A 540 -9.33 6.93 77.68
CA THR A 540 -7.97 6.64 77.21
C THR A 540 -7.76 5.14 77.05
N GLN A 541 -7.05 4.75 75.96
CA GLN A 541 -6.73 3.35 75.60
C GLN A 541 -7.99 2.51 75.24
N THR A 542 -9.13 3.11 74.96
CA THR A 542 -10.29 2.39 74.47
C THR A 542 -10.38 2.57 72.97
N GLU A 543 -11.04 1.64 72.33
CA GLU A 543 -11.31 1.64 70.88
C GLU A 543 -12.53 2.50 70.54
N VAL A 544 -12.42 3.26 69.47
CA VAL A 544 -13.54 3.98 68.81
C VAL A 544 -13.53 3.70 67.32
N THR A 545 -14.70 3.70 66.72
CA THR A 545 -14.89 3.44 65.31
C THR A 545 -15.54 4.63 64.62
N GLY A 546 -15.32 4.75 63.32
CA GLY A 546 -15.94 5.73 62.42
C GLY A 546 -15.74 5.28 60.98
N ASN A 547 -16.17 6.07 60.06
CA ASN A 547 -15.98 5.82 58.64
C ASN A 547 -15.83 7.09 57.85
N PHE A 548 -15.23 6.97 56.66
CA PHE A 548 -15.23 7.96 55.59
C PHE A 548 -15.39 7.24 54.27
N THR A 549 -15.59 7.97 53.15
CA THR A 549 -15.73 7.36 51.86
C THR A 549 -14.62 7.79 50.92
N VAL A 550 -14.27 6.90 49.98
CA VAL A 550 -13.38 7.15 48.86
C VAL A 550 -14.17 6.94 47.58
N GLU A 551 -14.02 7.83 46.63
CA GLU A 551 -14.75 7.81 45.34
C GLU A 551 -13.79 8.20 44.21
N ASN A 552 -13.97 7.62 43.02
CA ASN A 552 -13.37 8.10 41.78
C ASN A 552 -14.37 9.07 41.12
N ILE A 553 -14.06 10.36 41.16
CA ILE A 553 -14.89 11.40 40.51
C ILE A 553 -14.31 11.78 39.13
N GLY A 554 -13.42 10.97 38.58
CA GLY A 554 -12.80 11.15 37.29
C GLY A 554 -13.75 10.89 36.11
N THR A 555 -13.18 10.78 34.91
CA THR A 555 -13.97 10.51 33.70
C THR A 555 -14.54 9.10 33.71
N SER A 556 -15.69 8.91 33.05
CA SER A 556 -16.27 7.58 32.84
C SER A 556 -15.22 6.61 32.26
N LEU A 557 -15.30 5.33 32.65
CA LEU A 557 -14.34 4.27 32.34
C LEU A 557 -12.94 4.43 32.97
N SER A 558 -12.69 5.48 33.78
CA SER A 558 -11.44 5.55 34.54
C SER A 558 -11.45 4.54 35.69
N SER A 559 -10.28 4.00 36.02
CA SER A 559 -10.10 2.99 37.05
C SER A 559 -9.04 3.47 38.03
N LEU A 560 -9.46 3.76 39.29
CA LEU A 560 -8.63 4.33 40.34
C LEU A 560 -8.08 3.23 41.24
N SER A 561 -6.75 3.17 41.36
CA SER A 561 -6.05 2.45 42.42
C SER A 561 -5.70 3.43 43.54
N TRP A 562 -6.12 3.16 44.78
CA TRP A 562 -5.96 4.09 45.88
C TRP A 562 -5.39 3.40 47.11
N LYS A 563 -4.76 4.19 48.06
CA LYS A 563 -4.29 3.71 49.35
C LYS A 563 -4.30 4.81 50.40
N VAL A 564 -4.51 4.42 51.68
CA VAL A 564 -4.26 5.28 52.80
C VAL A 564 -2.75 5.44 52.97
N LYS A 565 -2.24 6.67 52.79
CA LYS A 565 -0.80 6.96 52.77
C LYS A 565 -0.25 7.40 54.11
N SER A 566 -1.01 8.22 54.85
CA SER A 566 -0.61 8.73 56.16
C SER A 566 -1.81 9.02 57.04
N TRP A 567 -1.62 9.00 58.33
CA TRP A 567 -2.59 9.29 59.38
C TRP A 567 -1.90 9.95 60.57
N PRO A 568 -2.68 10.50 61.54
CA PRO A 568 -2.10 11.16 62.69
C PRO A 568 -1.14 10.27 63.51
N ASP A 569 -0.09 10.86 64.10
CA ASP A 569 0.94 10.20 64.88
C ASP A 569 0.50 9.79 66.28
N TRP A 570 -0.75 10.07 66.65
CA TRP A 570 -1.36 9.69 67.94
C TRP A 570 -2.34 8.53 67.78
N GLY A 571 -2.46 7.71 68.80
CA GLY A 571 -3.33 6.54 68.78
C GLY A 571 -2.77 5.37 67.97
N THR A 572 -3.54 4.29 67.87
CA THR A 572 -3.23 3.16 66.95
C THR A 572 -4.39 3.02 66.00
N TRP A 573 -4.09 3.09 64.71
CA TRP A 573 -5.04 3.19 63.63
C TRP A 573 -5.15 1.90 62.83
N THR A 574 -6.37 1.51 62.46
CA THR A 574 -6.66 0.43 61.52
C THR A 574 -7.70 0.90 60.53
N PHE A 575 -7.50 0.60 59.25
CA PHE A 575 -8.38 0.95 58.14
C PHE A 575 -8.81 -0.33 57.42
N THR A 576 -10.12 -0.42 57.05
CA THR A 576 -10.66 -1.60 56.37
C THR A 576 -11.67 -1.15 55.31
N PRO A 577 -11.30 -1.29 54.00
CA PRO A 577 -9.97 -1.61 53.45
C PRO A 577 -8.98 -0.44 53.61
N ASN A 578 -7.66 -0.68 53.57
CA ASN A 578 -6.62 0.34 53.62
C ASN A 578 -6.08 0.72 52.25
N GLN A 579 -6.46 -0.03 51.20
CA GLN A 579 -6.19 0.21 49.78
C GLN A 579 -7.20 -0.53 48.94
N GLY A 580 -7.33 -0.13 47.64
CA GLY A 580 -8.18 -0.80 46.69
C GLY A 580 -7.72 -0.48 45.24
N ASP A 581 -8.13 -1.34 44.34
CA ASP A 581 -7.85 -1.23 42.90
C ASP A 581 -9.18 -1.25 42.14
N ASN A 582 -9.16 -0.76 40.89
CA ASN A 582 -10.26 -0.80 39.95
C ASN A 582 -11.55 -0.07 40.44
N LEU A 583 -11.43 0.97 41.26
CA LEU A 583 -12.59 1.80 41.64
C LEU A 583 -12.97 2.70 40.44
N THR A 584 -14.12 2.44 39.86
CA THR A 584 -14.66 3.24 38.73
C THR A 584 -15.62 4.34 39.24
N PRO A 585 -15.87 5.40 38.45
CA PRO A 585 -16.89 6.40 38.81
C PRO A 585 -18.29 5.80 38.99
N GLU A 586 -18.60 4.73 38.29
CA GLU A 586 -19.88 4.02 38.32
C GLU A 586 -20.08 3.21 39.64
N ASP A 587 -18.98 2.84 40.29
CA ASP A 587 -19.05 2.13 41.60
C ASP A 587 -19.51 3.05 42.74
N GLY A 588 -19.37 4.37 42.55
CA GLY A 588 -19.73 5.35 43.55
C GLY A 588 -18.82 5.33 44.79
N GLN A 589 -19.39 5.70 45.93
CA GLN A 589 -18.62 5.85 47.18
C GLN A 589 -18.34 4.54 47.84
N LEU A 590 -17.03 4.23 48.02
CA LEU A 590 -16.56 3.09 48.80
C LEU A 590 -16.34 3.51 50.27
N THR A 591 -17.01 2.86 51.23
CA THR A 591 -16.84 3.14 52.65
C THR A 591 -15.60 2.49 53.23
N ILE A 592 -14.78 3.30 53.94
CA ILE A 592 -13.61 2.87 54.68
C ILE A 592 -13.94 2.89 56.18
N GLU A 593 -13.93 1.75 56.83
CA GLU A 593 -14.08 1.66 58.27
C GLU A 593 -12.76 1.99 58.93
N VAL A 594 -12.83 2.82 59.98
CA VAL A 594 -11.70 3.30 60.74
C VAL A 594 -11.86 2.88 62.19
N THR A 595 -10.87 2.23 62.72
CA THR A 595 -10.78 1.89 64.17
C THR A 595 -9.56 2.57 64.77
N VAL A 596 -9.76 3.27 65.90
CA VAL A 596 -8.69 3.98 66.60
C VAL A 596 -8.65 3.60 68.08
N ILE A 597 -7.51 3.17 68.56
CA ILE A 597 -7.27 3.08 69.98
C ILE A 597 -6.81 4.44 70.50
N ALA A 598 -7.61 5.06 71.39
CA ALA A 598 -7.36 6.40 71.93
C ALA A 598 -6.02 6.49 72.71
N PRO A 599 -5.30 7.62 72.59
CA PRO A 599 -4.07 7.84 73.29
C PRO A 599 -4.21 7.75 74.87
N SER A 600 -3.13 7.47 75.56
CA SER A 600 -3.12 7.35 77.03
C SER A 600 -3.19 8.69 77.78
N LYS A 601 -3.02 9.84 77.07
CA LYS A 601 -3.04 11.17 77.67
C LYS A 601 -4.49 11.63 77.94
N LYS A 602 -4.80 11.95 79.19
CA LYS A 602 -6.12 12.47 79.58
C LYS A 602 -6.22 14.00 79.40
N ASN A 603 -7.43 14.50 79.31
CA ASN A 603 -7.75 15.93 79.21
C ASN A 603 -7.01 16.61 78.03
N LYS A 604 -7.06 16.00 76.87
CA LYS A 604 -6.36 16.48 75.70
C LYS A 604 -7.26 16.33 74.43
N MET A 605 -7.16 17.33 73.58
CA MET A 605 -7.67 17.28 72.24
C MET A 605 -6.55 16.83 71.32
N PHE A 606 -6.80 15.86 70.49
CA PHE A 606 -5.96 15.38 69.42
C PHE A 606 -6.61 15.72 68.10
N ALA A 607 -5.86 16.25 67.13
CA ALA A 607 -6.32 16.56 65.79
C ALA A 607 -5.29 16.11 64.77
N GLY A 608 -5.71 15.93 63.55
CA GLY A 608 -4.86 15.58 62.42
C GLY A 608 -5.68 15.27 61.18
N GLU A 609 -5.04 14.71 60.19
CA GLU A 609 -5.65 14.35 58.90
C GLU A 609 -5.22 12.94 58.48
N ILE A 610 -6.12 12.21 57.88
CA ILE A 610 -5.83 10.98 57.13
C ILE A 610 -5.67 11.38 55.68
N MET A 611 -4.56 11.02 55.04
CA MET A 611 -4.32 11.26 53.64
C MET A 611 -4.53 9.97 52.86
N VAL A 612 -5.38 10.03 51.85
CA VAL A 612 -5.58 8.99 50.83
C VAL A 612 -5.02 9.48 49.54
N VAL A 613 -4.32 8.62 48.78
CA VAL A 613 -3.68 8.98 47.52
C VAL A 613 -4.04 7.99 46.44
N ASN A 614 -4.09 8.49 45.22
CA ASN A 614 -4.04 7.66 44.02
C ASN A 614 -2.69 6.93 44.01
N ALA A 615 -2.71 5.60 43.90
CA ALA A 615 -1.50 4.78 43.99
C ALA A 615 -0.55 4.99 42.81
N GLU A 616 -1.11 5.38 41.65
CA GLU A 616 -0.39 5.61 40.40
C GLU A 616 0.04 7.07 40.22
N ASN A 617 -0.70 8.02 40.80
CA ASN A 617 -0.40 9.45 40.74
C ASN A 617 -0.43 10.09 42.13
N ALA A 618 0.70 10.19 42.78
CA ALA A 618 0.81 10.70 44.14
C ALA A 618 0.46 12.21 44.29
N SER A 619 0.26 12.94 43.22
CA SER A 619 -0.23 14.33 43.25
C SER A 619 -1.78 14.42 43.31
N ASP A 620 -2.45 13.33 43.03
CA ASP A 620 -3.89 13.15 43.17
C ASP A 620 -4.14 12.52 44.53
N PHE A 621 -4.56 13.34 45.51
CA PHE A 621 -4.80 12.94 46.91
C PHE A 621 -5.88 13.79 47.55
N ASP A 622 -6.50 13.24 48.58
CA ASP A 622 -7.45 13.99 49.40
C ASP A 622 -7.24 13.68 50.89
N THR A 623 -7.81 14.50 51.76
CA THR A 623 -7.62 14.39 53.20
C THR A 623 -8.93 14.37 53.97
N VAL A 624 -8.98 13.55 55.05
CA VAL A 624 -10.09 13.45 55.98
C VAL A 624 -9.66 13.99 57.34
N SER A 625 -10.34 15.03 57.80
CA SER A 625 -10.05 15.63 59.10
C SER A 625 -10.47 14.74 60.27
N VAL A 626 -9.62 14.69 61.29
CA VAL A 626 -9.85 13.83 62.47
C VAL A 626 -9.66 14.61 63.77
N THR A 627 -10.61 14.45 64.68
CA THR A 627 -10.48 15.00 66.04
C THR A 627 -10.88 13.94 67.09
N LEU A 628 -10.18 13.91 68.23
CA LEU A 628 -10.52 13.09 69.38
C LEU A 628 -10.23 13.84 70.67
N THR A 629 -11.22 13.87 71.61
CA THR A 629 -10.99 14.41 72.95
C THR A 629 -11.07 13.34 73.97
N THR A 630 -10.16 13.40 74.97
CA THR A 630 -10.17 12.50 76.15
C THR A 630 -10.72 13.21 77.40
N PRO A 631 -11.47 12.52 78.26
CA PRO A 631 -12.21 13.12 79.33
C PRO A 631 -11.36 13.87 80.35
N HIS A 632 -11.91 14.91 80.88
CA HIS A 632 -11.35 15.66 82.02
C HIS A 632 -11.38 14.80 83.29
N THR A 633 -10.28 14.60 83.98
CA THR A 633 -10.30 13.99 85.30
C THR A 633 -10.83 15.02 86.27
N TYR A 634 -12.10 14.92 86.60
CA TYR A 634 -12.56 15.61 87.81
C TYR A 634 -11.89 14.94 89.03
N HIS A 635 -11.01 15.66 89.71
CA HIS A 635 -10.56 15.23 91.03
C HIS A 635 -11.78 15.29 91.95
N SER A 636 -12.27 14.15 92.41
CA SER A 636 -13.35 13.99 93.38
C SER A 636 -13.05 14.61 94.76
N SER A 637 -11.87 15.24 94.89
CA SER A 637 -11.45 15.93 96.12
C SER A 637 -12.28 17.16 96.49
N LEU A 638 -12.85 17.86 95.52
CA LEU A 638 -13.68 19.03 95.81
C LEU A 638 -15.08 18.66 96.29
N LEU A 639 -15.70 17.61 95.76
CA LEU A 639 -16.96 17.06 96.30
C LEU A 639 -16.81 16.45 97.64
N HIS A 640 -15.68 15.82 97.99
CA HIS A 640 -15.41 15.28 99.31
C HIS A 640 -15.15 16.37 100.34
N ILE A 641 -14.50 17.48 99.97
CA ILE A 641 -14.29 18.65 100.81
C ILE A 641 -15.63 19.37 101.06
N LEU A 642 -16.47 19.53 100.03
CA LEU A 642 -17.82 20.11 100.18
C LEU A 642 -18.73 19.24 101.04
N GLN A 643 -18.64 17.91 100.95
CA GLN A 643 -19.40 16.98 101.76
C GLN A 643 -18.93 16.98 103.23
N ILE A 644 -17.62 17.13 103.50
CA ILE A 644 -17.08 17.33 104.86
C ILE A 644 -17.50 18.69 105.43
N PHE A 645 -17.55 19.75 104.62
CA PHE A 645 -18.01 21.07 105.06
C PHE A 645 -19.51 21.06 105.38
N MET A 646 -20.36 20.46 104.52
CA MET A 646 -21.77 20.31 104.79
C MET A 646 -22.09 19.49 105.99
N ASN A 647 -21.38 18.37 106.26
CA ASN A 647 -21.55 17.54 107.43
C ASN A 647 -21.06 18.22 108.71
N ARG A 648 -20.16 19.19 108.65
CA ARG A 648 -19.75 20.02 109.77
C ARG A 648 -20.74 21.13 110.09
N PHE A 649 -21.36 21.69 109.04
CA PHE A 649 -22.37 22.76 109.21
C PHE A 649 -23.67 22.25 109.77
N LEU A 650 -24.09 21.05 109.43
CA LEU A 650 -25.29 20.41 110.00
C LEU A 650 -25.10 19.93 111.50
N ARG A 651 -23.88 19.88 112.00
CA ARG A 651 -23.62 19.57 113.44
C ARG A 651 -23.56 20.78 114.34
N VAL A 652 -23.67 21.97 113.89
CA VAL A 652 -23.67 23.23 114.67
C VAL A 652 -25.12 23.75 114.91
N PHE A 653 -26.08 23.14 114.27
CA PHE A 653 -27.53 23.56 114.40
C PHE A 653 -28.45 22.39 114.82
N SER A 654 -27.95 21.35 115.46
CA SER A 654 -28.70 20.31 116.13
C SER A 654 -28.51 20.36 117.60
#